data_cfef309c925a719dff0174fbff65a3cf
#
_entry.id   cfef309c925a719dff0174fbff65a3cf
#
_cell.length_a   1.000
_cell.length_b   1.000
_cell.length_c   1.000
_cell.angle_alpha   90.00
_cell.angle_beta   90.00
_cell.angle_gamma   90.00
#
_symmetry.space_group_name_H-M   'P 1'
#
loop_
_entity.id
_entity.type
_entity.pdbx_description
1 polymer ?
#
loop_
_entity_poly.entity_id
_entity_poly.type
_entity_poly.pdbx_seq_one_letter_code
_entity_poly.pdbx_strand_id
1 'polypeptide(L)'
;MTYEQQHPARRGGKSVFDKAKRIVDITPSLRAPMPAYKILADGLTVTEERATAWFRIKPSSTQMATAKEMDAELTQAIALAQKVLRDRTCHIKIVWGRITGDEYATSTTAFTAPEGRAWTTVRTQAIDAWQLPERHVFLGIDIEDRHDPKFLRAINRAVDWVRGDATSIPRQELAWLDQTMRALGGQLNKAPWYATPVDVETLAWMLGRECFRASDAAPIEGTVSGAHLARLMRGRMVPYRDHQRFYDAAGQASAYSAQLIISQFSADALDTNDTGQWLTLLSGISRPALDGSATVDVHAEASIRFEFMSQKAARKVVKRTKDSAAEQRREAAKSDAGEPSADVQYSEAEMAVLEGDINRGRVRLVKFWPTLSVSEDNLDDLHASVDAVIEAYSQVGITVEVAADEQAEAWMSTLPGDHVRVEAMHHISDAEAFFGSWFWAGSVVGDEDGPAIGYTTGTTAQIVRCHPTQAPLKGDTSTIAVLGRSGRGKTTLLQLLALDAAAERSWVPVFDLKGDLNNSEGGLVGAAHSMGLEARRVDMSATYAGTCDLLATMDADDALIHAHSQLMLLISDALRLAAHPVLMRHIAALIGDGEERSTAILIERMRQDEDETARRVAAELAAFQGDAIGRMIVGARQVGTLEARPGIVLLQFPKLDLPPAGTPASEWTVMQRVSAAVVRGALSWVTTSAKDPALRPLRKLVVVPEAHLFTATQEGAAFLDQTARLGRALGASLAIDSQDPTSIAERDGIMEQIVTV
;
A
#
# COMPACT_ATOMS: atom_id res chain seq x y z
N MET A 1 13.87 -30.08 7.79
CA MET A 1 15.14 -30.82 8.02
C MET A 1 16.21 -30.39 7.06
N THR A 2 17.23 -29.72 7.56
CA THR A 2 18.40 -29.25 6.80
C THR A 2 19.52 -30.28 6.88
N TYR A 3 20.11 -30.60 5.74
CA TYR A 3 21.23 -31.53 5.66
C TYR A 3 22.53 -30.80 6.08
N GLU A 4 23.11 -31.15 7.22
CA GLU A 4 24.43 -30.67 7.65
C GLU A 4 25.53 -31.23 6.75
N GLN A 5 26.23 -30.35 6.04
CA GLN A 5 27.60 -30.64 5.63
C GLN A 5 28.52 -30.14 6.75
N GLN A 6 29.15 -31.08 7.43
CA GLN A 6 30.17 -30.81 8.46
C GLN A 6 31.35 -30.05 7.85
N HIS A 7 31.36 -28.73 8.01
CA HIS A 7 32.61 -27.98 8.06
C HIS A 7 33.13 -27.99 9.50
N PRO A 8 34.43 -28.19 9.74
CA PRO A 8 34.96 -28.33 11.09
C PRO A 8 34.72 -27.02 11.87
N ALA A 9 33.94 -27.11 12.93
CA ALA A 9 33.64 -26.04 13.87
C ALA A 9 34.95 -25.38 14.36
N ARG A 10 35.18 -24.14 13.98
CA ARG A 10 36.15 -23.29 14.61
C ARG A 10 35.55 -22.63 15.84
N ARG A 11 36.03 -23.03 17.00
CA ARG A 11 35.67 -22.52 18.33
C ARG A 11 35.78 -21.01 18.39
N GLY A 12 34.85 -20.40 19.10
CA GLY A 12 34.67 -18.99 19.31
C GLY A 12 35.92 -18.22 19.70
N GLY A 13 36.03 -17.07 19.12
CA GLY A 13 37.03 -16.09 19.47
C GLY A 13 37.00 -14.92 18.52
N LYS A 14 36.64 -13.75 19.04
CA LYS A 14 36.76 -12.41 18.48
C LYS A 14 36.28 -12.26 17.03
N SER A 15 35.42 -11.29 16.80
CA SER A 15 34.88 -10.92 15.47
C SER A 15 35.84 -11.28 14.33
N VAL A 16 35.34 -12.00 13.35
CA VAL A 16 36.12 -12.41 12.16
C VAL A 16 36.78 -11.19 11.52
N PHE A 17 36.20 -10.02 11.67
CA PHE A 17 36.72 -8.75 11.18
C PHE A 17 37.92 -8.20 11.98
N ASP A 18 38.06 -8.47 13.26
CA ASP A 18 39.23 -8.04 14.04
C ASP A 18 40.54 -8.73 13.62
N LYS A 19 40.44 -9.92 13.04
CA LYS A 19 41.59 -10.63 12.46
C LYS A 19 41.92 -10.19 11.04
N ALA A 20 40.93 -9.72 10.26
CA ALA A 20 41.12 -9.27 8.88
C ALA A 20 41.91 -7.95 8.77
N LYS A 21 41.92 -7.10 9.79
CA LYS A 21 42.71 -5.84 9.84
C LYS A 21 44.22 -5.99 9.64
N ARG A 22 44.76 -7.20 9.51
CA ARG A 22 46.20 -7.48 9.36
C ARG A 22 46.61 -8.25 8.11
N ILE A 23 45.68 -8.50 7.17
CA ILE A 23 46.03 -9.22 5.95
C ILE A 23 46.16 -8.22 4.79
N VAL A 24 47.38 -8.17 4.22
CA VAL A 24 47.72 -7.42 3.00
C VAL A 24 46.67 -7.63 1.93
N ASP A 25 46.23 -6.54 1.29
CA ASP A 25 45.32 -6.53 0.15
C ASP A 25 45.84 -7.42 -1.00
N ILE A 26 45.58 -8.70 -0.92
CA ILE A 26 45.81 -9.61 -2.05
C ILE A 26 44.54 -9.58 -2.88
N THR A 27 44.60 -8.97 -4.06
CA THR A 27 43.50 -8.94 -5.01
C THR A 27 43.38 -10.32 -5.66
N PRO A 28 42.36 -11.14 -5.36
CA PRO A 28 42.16 -12.37 -6.08
C PRO A 28 41.76 -12.04 -7.52
N SER A 29 42.31 -12.75 -8.48
CA SER A 29 41.84 -12.65 -9.86
C SER A 29 40.46 -13.31 -9.95
N LEU A 30 39.52 -12.68 -10.64
CA LEU A 30 38.22 -13.27 -10.99
C LEU A 30 38.46 -14.60 -11.71
N ARG A 31 38.06 -15.70 -11.08
CA ARG A 31 38.29 -17.05 -11.63
C ARG A 31 37.28 -17.47 -12.68
N ALA A 32 36.13 -16.82 -12.72
CA ALA A 32 35.05 -17.14 -13.65
C ALA A 32 34.67 -15.92 -14.51
N PRO A 33 34.39 -16.11 -15.80
CA PRO A 33 33.92 -15.02 -16.65
C PRO A 33 32.54 -14.55 -16.24
N MET A 34 32.29 -13.24 -16.38
CA MET A 34 30.96 -12.64 -16.26
C MET A 34 30.02 -13.26 -17.30
N PRO A 35 28.70 -13.34 -17.01
CA PRO A 35 27.74 -13.81 -18.00
C PRO A 35 27.73 -12.88 -19.22
N ALA A 36 27.78 -13.48 -20.41
CA ALA A 36 27.71 -12.74 -21.67
C ALA A 36 26.25 -12.50 -22.06
N TYR A 37 25.73 -11.35 -21.68
CA TYR A 37 24.37 -10.93 -22.05
C TYR A 37 24.31 -10.56 -23.52
N LYS A 38 23.27 -11.03 -24.22
CA LYS A 38 22.98 -10.73 -25.62
C LYS A 38 21.89 -9.68 -25.77
N ILE A 39 20.78 -9.85 -25.06
CA ILE A 39 19.60 -8.97 -25.14
C ILE A 39 18.93 -8.86 -23.77
N LEU A 40 18.46 -7.64 -23.46
CA LEU A 40 17.36 -7.39 -22.52
C LEU A 40 16.16 -6.92 -23.33
N ALA A 41 15.01 -7.51 -23.11
CA ALA A 41 13.74 -7.12 -23.70
C ALA A 41 12.66 -7.24 -22.62
N ASP A 42 11.44 -6.76 -22.89
CA ASP A 42 10.36 -6.86 -21.94
C ASP A 42 10.19 -8.29 -21.42
N GLY A 43 10.34 -8.47 -20.13
CA GLY A 43 10.24 -9.75 -19.45
C GLY A 43 11.35 -10.76 -19.75
N LEU A 44 12.42 -10.41 -20.50
CA LEU A 44 13.42 -11.37 -20.93
C LEU A 44 14.85 -10.89 -20.72
N THR A 45 15.67 -11.74 -20.11
CA THR A 45 17.14 -11.66 -20.19
C THR A 45 17.66 -12.85 -20.96
N VAL A 46 18.51 -12.60 -21.95
CA VAL A 46 19.15 -13.67 -22.74
C VAL A 46 20.65 -13.53 -22.65
N THR A 47 21.30 -14.59 -22.20
CA THR A 47 22.75 -14.76 -22.18
C THR A 47 23.17 -15.77 -23.27
N GLU A 48 24.46 -16.05 -23.41
CA GLU A 48 24.92 -17.12 -24.29
C GLU A 48 24.42 -18.51 -23.92
N GLU A 49 24.11 -18.72 -22.63
CA GLU A 49 23.80 -20.05 -22.11
C GLU A 49 22.30 -20.22 -21.80
N ARG A 50 21.60 -19.13 -21.49
CA ARG A 50 20.24 -19.19 -20.93
C ARG A 50 19.36 -18.04 -21.42
N ALA A 51 18.07 -18.32 -21.44
CA ALA A 51 17.03 -17.32 -21.53
C ALA A 51 16.17 -17.41 -20.27
N THR A 52 15.96 -16.29 -19.60
CA THR A 52 15.17 -16.23 -18.36
C THR A 52 14.03 -15.24 -18.53
N ALA A 53 12.81 -15.69 -18.25
CA ALA A 53 11.62 -14.85 -18.18
C ALA A 53 11.49 -14.26 -16.78
N TRP A 54 11.22 -12.95 -16.71
CA TRP A 54 11.15 -12.20 -15.45
C TRP A 54 9.76 -11.65 -15.21
N PHE A 55 9.29 -11.82 -13.98
CA PHE A 55 7.99 -11.36 -13.52
C PHE A 55 8.14 -10.60 -12.21
N ARG A 56 7.42 -9.49 -12.08
CA ARG A 56 7.26 -8.77 -10.81
C ARG A 56 6.11 -9.41 -10.06
N ILE A 57 6.34 -9.81 -8.82
CA ILE A 57 5.35 -10.36 -7.91
C ILE A 57 4.66 -9.20 -7.20
N LYS A 58 3.33 -9.19 -7.20
CA LYS A 58 2.56 -8.22 -6.40
C LYS A 58 2.64 -8.64 -4.93
N PRO A 59 3.06 -7.74 -4.01
CA PRO A 59 3.03 -8.05 -2.59
C PRO A 59 1.62 -8.34 -2.10
N SER A 60 1.46 -9.30 -1.20
CA SER A 60 0.18 -9.58 -0.55
C SER A 60 0.08 -8.92 0.83
N SER A 61 -1.14 -8.70 1.31
CA SER A 61 -1.39 -8.08 2.62
C SER A 61 -1.34 -9.12 3.75
N THR A 62 -0.14 -9.57 4.10
CA THR A 62 0.02 -10.60 5.15
C THR A 62 -0.15 -10.05 6.57
N GLN A 63 0.13 -8.78 6.80
CA GLN A 63 0.04 -8.19 8.15
C GLN A 63 -1.38 -8.11 8.73
N MET A 64 -2.40 -8.06 7.85
CA MET A 64 -3.80 -8.00 8.26
C MET A 64 -4.52 -9.33 8.09
N ALA A 65 -3.83 -10.36 7.58
CA ALA A 65 -4.41 -11.66 7.33
C ALA A 65 -4.51 -12.48 8.63
N THR A 66 -5.59 -13.23 8.77
CA THR A 66 -5.73 -14.24 9.82
C THR A 66 -4.85 -15.45 9.51
N ALA A 67 -4.49 -16.23 10.53
CA ALA A 67 -3.71 -17.46 10.35
C ALA A 67 -4.34 -18.41 9.31
N LYS A 68 -5.68 -18.50 9.27
CA LYS A 68 -6.41 -19.33 8.29
C LYS A 68 -6.28 -18.80 6.86
N GLU A 69 -6.30 -17.49 6.68
CA GLU A 69 -6.10 -16.86 5.36
C GLU A 69 -4.67 -17.07 4.88
N MET A 70 -3.70 -16.92 5.78
CA MET A 70 -2.29 -17.18 5.47
C MET A 70 -2.06 -18.65 5.05
N ASP A 71 -2.61 -19.64 5.78
CA ASP A 71 -2.51 -21.04 5.43
C ASP A 71 -3.14 -21.35 4.06
N ALA A 72 -4.31 -20.78 3.77
CA ALA A 72 -4.96 -20.92 2.48
C ALA A 72 -4.12 -20.28 1.34
N GLU A 73 -3.52 -19.13 1.57
CA GLU A 73 -2.66 -18.45 0.61
C GLU A 73 -1.37 -19.22 0.35
N LEU A 74 -0.72 -19.73 1.39
CA LEU A 74 0.47 -20.60 1.27
C LEU A 74 0.15 -21.86 0.45
N THR A 75 -0.97 -22.52 0.73
CA THR A 75 -1.43 -23.70 -0.04
C THR A 75 -1.63 -23.34 -1.52
N GLN A 76 -2.23 -22.18 -1.83
CA GLN A 76 -2.41 -21.72 -3.21
C GLN A 76 -1.06 -21.44 -3.90
N ALA A 77 -0.12 -20.80 -3.19
CA ALA A 77 1.22 -20.52 -3.70
C ALA A 77 1.97 -21.81 -4.08
N ILE A 78 1.95 -22.80 -3.19
CA ILE A 78 2.57 -24.11 -3.43
C ILE A 78 1.93 -24.81 -4.64
N ALA A 79 0.60 -24.80 -4.74
CA ALA A 79 -0.12 -25.42 -5.85
C ALA A 79 0.22 -24.74 -7.19
N LEU A 80 0.27 -23.40 -7.20
CA LEU A 80 0.66 -22.63 -8.37
C LEU A 80 2.10 -22.91 -8.78
N ALA A 81 3.04 -22.88 -7.83
CA ALA A 81 4.45 -23.18 -8.06
C ALA A 81 4.65 -24.59 -8.63
N GLN A 82 4.06 -25.59 -8.01
CA GLN A 82 4.16 -26.98 -8.47
C GLN A 82 3.59 -27.19 -9.87
N LYS A 83 2.58 -26.43 -10.25
CA LYS A 83 1.97 -26.48 -11.58
C LYS A 83 2.84 -25.83 -12.66
N VAL A 84 3.42 -24.67 -12.37
CA VAL A 84 4.08 -23.82 -13.38
C VAL A 84 5.59 -23.95 -13.37
N LEU A 85 6.21 -24.15 -12.19
CA LEU A 85 7.66 -24.07 -11.99
C LEU A 85 8.34 -25.46 -11.85
N ARG A 86 7.57 -26.53 -11.86
CA ARG A 86 8.00 -27.89 -11.49
C ARG A 86 9.28 -28.39 -12.18
N ASP A 87 9.42 -28.10 -13.46
CA ASP A 87 10.51 -28.63 -14.29
C ASP A 87 11.45 -27.49 -14.73
N ARG A 88 11.57 -26.42 -13.92
CA ARG A 88 12.31 -25.22 -14.25
C ARG A 88 13.22 -24.79 -13.12
N THR A 89 14.36 -24.23 -13.47
CA THR A 89 15.18 -23.48 -12.52
C THR A 89 14.61 -22.08 -12.40
N CYS A 90 14.47 -21.59 -11.18
CA CYS A 90 13.87 -20.32 -10.87
C CYS A 90 14.80 -19.46 -10.02
N HIS A 91 14.58 -18.16 -10.07
CA HIS A 91 15.35 -17.17 -9.33
C HIS A 91 14.41 -16.16 -8.66
N ILE A 92 14.25 -16.21 -7.36
CA ILE A 92 13.62 -15.15 -6.59
C ILE A 92 14.68 -14.10 -6.32
N LYS A 93 14.37 -12.84 -6.65
CA LYS A 93 15.24 -11.71 -6.37
C LYS A 93 14.44 -10.66 -5.60
N ILE A 94 14.93 -10.31 -4.41
CA ILE A 94 14.37 -9.28 -3.55
C ILE A 94 15.37 -8.15 -3.50
N VAL A 95 14.97 -6.99 -3.98
CA VAL A 95 15.82 -5.79 -4.07
C VAL A 95 15.07 -4.58 -3.55
N TRP A 96 15.84 -3.58 -3.11
CA TRP A 96 15.29 -2.33 -2.65
C TRP A 96 15.44 -1.26 -3.74
N GLY A 97 14.33 -0.60 -4.05
CA GLY A 97 14.25 0.62 -4.82
C GLY A 97 13.80 1.78 -3.94
N ARG A 98 13.42 2.88 -4.55
CA ARG A 98 12.77 4.01 -3.90
C ARG A 98 11.43 4.25 -4.56
N ILE A 99 10.43 4.56 -3.76
CA ILE A 99 9.17 5.07 -4.28
C ILE A 99 9.43 6.50 -4.74
N THR A 100 9.19 6.75 -6.03
CA THR A 100 9.34 8.07 -6.61
C THR A 100 8.00 8.75 -6.83
N GLY A 101 7.99 10.08 -6.73
CA GLY A 101 6.79 10.86 -7.02
C GLY A 101 6.31 10.67 -8.46
N ASP A 102 7.21 10.50 -9.43
CA ASP A 102 6.88 10.27 -10.83
C ASP A 102 6.17 8.93 -11.05
N GLU A 103 6.62 7.85 -10.42
CA GLU A 103 5.91 6.55 -10.47
C GLU A 103 4.53 6.65 -9.84
N TYR A 104 4.43 7.36 -8.72
CA TYR A 104 3.14 7.63 -8.10
C TYR A 104 2.22 8.41 -9.04
N ALA A 105 2.69 9.48 -9.66
CA ALA A 105 1.89 10.30 -10.59
C ALA A 105 1.42 9.48 -11.80
N THR A 106 2.30 8.64 -12.35
CA THR A 106 1.98 7.77 -13.49
C THR A 106 0.96 6.69 -13.13
N SER A 107 1.08 6.12 -11.93
CA SER A 107 0.19 5.06 -11.45
C SER A 107 -1.14 5.56 -10.87
N THR A 108 -1.32 6.89 -10.72
CA THR A 108 -2.52 7.48 -10.13
C THR A 108 -3.38 8.11 -11.22
N THR A 109 -4.54 7.52 -11.49
CA THR A 109 -5.48 8.04 -12.49
C THR A 109 -6.36 9.19 -11.96
N ALA A 110 -6.38 9.40 -10.64
CA ALA A 110 -7.21 10.37 -9.96
C ALA A 110 -6.99 11.83 -10.40
N PHE A 111 -5.78 12.19 -10.84
CA PHE A 111 -5.38 13.58 -11.12
C PHE A 111 -5.22 13.89 -12.61
N THR A 112 -6.00 13.27 -13.47
CA THR A 112 -5.92 13.50 -14.92
C THR A 112 -6.51 14.85 -15.36
N ALA A 113 -7.33 15.47 -14.52
CA ALA A 113 -7.93 16.76 -14.82
C ALA A 113 -6.87 17.89 -14.82
N PRO A 114 -6.98 18.89 -15.74
CA PRO A 114 -6.04 20.00 -15.81
C PRO A 114 -5.91 20.79 -14.49
N GLU A 115 -7.01 20.91 -13.77
CA GLU A 115 -7.11 21.61 -12.49
C GLU A 115 -6.29 20.91 -11.40
N GLY A 116 -6.16 19.57 -11.48
CA GLY A 116 -5.39 18.79 -10.52
C GLY A 116 -3.87 18.83 -10.71
N ARG A 117 -3.33 19.40 -11.78
CA ARG A 117 -1.89 19.34 -12.11
C ARG A 117 -0.99 19.94 -11.04
N ALA A 118 -1.32 21.13 -10.54
CA ALA A 118 -0.54 21.78 -9.49
C ALA A 118 -0.57 20.93 -8.19
N TRP A 119 -1.73 20.37 -7.86
CA TRP A 119 -1.90 19.48 -6.73
C TRP A 119 -1.09 18.19 -6.90
N THR A 120 -1.10 17.58 -8.09
CA THR A 120 -0.25 16.42 -8.41
C THR A 120 1.22 16.74 -8.15
N THR A 121 1.71 17.90 -8.61
CA THR A 121 3.10 18.32 -8.39
C THR A 121 3.44 18.39 -6.90
N VAL A 122 2.56 18.95 -6.07
CA VAL A 122 2.76 19.01 -4.62
C VAL A 122 2.78 17.61 -4.00
N ARG A 123 1.91 16.71 -4.46
CA ARG A 123 1.85 15.33 -3.97
C ARG A 123 3.10 14.54 -4.35
N THR A 124 3.58 14.67 -5.59
CA THR A 124 4.81 14.03 -6.04
C THR A 124 6.02 14.49 -5.23
N GLN A 125 6.16 15.81 -5.01
CA GLN A 125 7.22 16.37 -4.18
C GLN A 125 7.16 15.88 -2.73
N ALA A 126 5.97 15.73 -2.16
CA ALA A 126 5.80 15.20 -0.81
C ALA A 126 6.25 13.74 -0.72
N ILE A 127 5.94 12.92 -1.73
CA ILE A 127 6.34 11.52 -1.79
C ILE A 127 7.86 11.40 -1.95
N ASP A 128 8.46 12.19 -2.83
CA ASP A 128 9.92 12.23 -2.97
C ASP A 128 10.62 12.63 -1.66
N ALA A 129 10.01 13.55 -0.89
CA ALA A 129 10.52 13.96 0.41
C ALA A 129 10.45 12.85 1.48
N TRP A 130 9.56 11.88 1.34
CA TRP A 130 9.49 10.74 2.27
C TRP A 130 10.68 9.80 2.17
N GLN A 131 11.37 9.76 1.02
CA GLN A 131 12.53 8.90 0.76
C GLN A 131 12.28 7.43 1.11
N LEU A 132 11.07 6.94 0.81
CA LEU A 132 10.62 5.61 1.20
C LEU A 132 11.34 4.52 0.41
N PRO A 133 11.95 3.53 1.07
CA PRO A 133 12.46 2.34 0.42
C PRO A 133 11.31 1.45 -0.05
N GLU A 134 11.32 1.03 -1.31
CA GLU A 134 10.37 0.06 -1.85
C GLU A 134 11.04 -1.30 -2.02
N ARG A 135 10.40 -2.34 -1.47
CA ARG A 135 10.82 -3.72 -1.66
C ARG A 135 10.21 -4.29 -2.93
N HIS A 136 11.03 -4.59 -3.91
CA HIS A 136 10.61 -5.26 -5.13
C HIS A 136 10.92 -6.76 -5.06
N VAL A 137 9.98 -7.58 -5.51
CA VAL A 137 10.13 -9.02 -5.59
C VAL A 137 9.99 -9.45 -7.04
N PHE A 138 11.04 -10.05 -7.58
CA PHE A 138 11.08 -10.56 -8.95
C PHE A 138 11.25 -12.07 -8.95
N LEU A 139 10.55 -12.72 -9.89
CA LEU A 139 10.67 -14.14 -10.17
C LEU A 139 11.21 -14.34 -11.58
N GLY A 140 12.44 -14.80 -11.68
CA GLY A 140 13.05 -15.27 -12.93
C GLY A 140 12.76 -16.75 -13.13
N ILE A 141 12.44 -17.15 -14.34
CA ILE A 141 12.16 -18.55 -14.72
C ILE A 141 12.98 -18.87 -15.95
N ASP A 142 13.85 -19.85 -15.87
CA ASP A 142 14.64 -20.29 -17.02
C ASP A 142 13.71 -20.94 -18.06
N ILE A 143 13.81 -20.45 -19.28
CA ILE A 143 13.11 -20.98 -20.45
C ILE A 143 14.08 -21.84 -21.25
N GLU A 144 13.90 -23.16 -21.21
CA GLU A 144 14.65 -24.08 -22.07
C GLU A 144 13.90 -24.27 -23.38
N ASP A 145 14.59 -24.11 -24.49
CA ASP A 145 14.09 -24.56 -25.80
C ASP A 145 14.25 -26.09 -25.89
N ARG A 146 13.13 -26.80 -25.73
CA ARG A 146 13.10 -28.27 -25.89
C ARG A 146 13.27 -28.72 -27.34
N HIS A 147 13.18 -27.78 -28.30
CA HIS A 147 13.19 -28.09 -29.72
C HIS A 147 14.54 -27.82 -30.37
N ASP A 148 15.47 -27.14 -29.69
CA ASP A 148 16.82 -26.88 -30.23
C ASP A 148 17.87 -27.76 -29.51
N PRO A 149 18.27 -28.89 -30.08
CA PRO A 149 19.34 -29.70 -29.52
C PRO A 149 20.62 -28.86 -29.41
N LYS A 150 21.41 -29.07 -28.35
CA LYS A 150 22.71 -28.40 -28.10
C LYS A 150 23.61 -28.29 -29.37
N PHE A 151 23.39 -29.19 -30.30
CA PHE A 151 24.05 -29.24 -31.59
C PHE A 151 23.64 -28.09 -32.56
N LEU A 152 22.34 -27.73 -32.63
CA LEU A 152 21.87 -26.59 -33.45
C LEU A 152 22.30 -25.26 -32.84
N ARG A 153 22.34 -25.14 -31.52
CA ARG A 153 22.93 -23.95 -30.86
C ARG A 153 24.39 -23.76 -31.16
N ALA A 154 25.15 -24.85 -31.29
CA ALA A 154 26.56 -24.78 -31.68
C ALA A 154 26.74 -24.38 -33.15
N ILE A 155 25.86 -24.84 -34.06
CA ILE A 155 25.87 -24.44 -35.47
C ILE A 155 25.45 -22.99 -35.63
N ASN A 156 24.40 -22.54 -34.95
CA ASN A 156 23.96 -21.14 -34.99
C ASN A 156 25.04 -20.20 -34.46
N ARG A 157 25.74 -20.55 -33.36
CA ARG A 157 26.91 -19.80 -32.88
C ARG A 157 28.05 -19.71 -33.94
N ALA A 158 28.30 -20.78 -34.66
CA ALA A 158 29.32 -20.77 -35.72
C ALA A 158 28.91 -19.90 -36.93
N VAL A 159 27.60 -19.88 -37.26
CA VAL A 159 27.06 -19.03 -38.35
C VAL A 159 27.05 -17.55 -37.93
N ASP A 160 26.71 -17.24 -36.69
CA ASP A 160 26.72 -15.86 -36.17
C ASP A 160 28.14 -15.31 -36.06
N TRP A 161 29.10 -16.16 -35.67
CA TRP A 161 30.53 -15.81 -35.68
C TRP A 161 31.04 -15.47 -37.07
N VAL A 162 30.63 -16.24 -38.11
CA VAL A 162 31.00 -15.99 -39.51
C VAL A 162 30.35 -14.71 -40.05
N ARG A 163 29.18 -14.34 -39.55
CA ARG A 163 28.48 -13.11 -39.97
C ARG A 163 28.94 -11.85 -39.22
N GLY A 164 29.81 -11.98 -38.22
CA GLY A 164 30.34 -10.85 -37.45
C GLY A 164 29.29 -10.20 -36.52
N ASP A 165 28.13 -10.80 -36.35
CA ASP A 165 27.00 -10.29 -35.60
C ASP A 165 26.73 -11.20 -34.36
N ALA A 166 27.76 -11.33 -33.53
CA ALA A 166 27.76 -12.21 -32.36
C ALA A 166 26.70 -11.85 -31.30
N THR A 167 25.95 -10.78 -31.51
CA THR A 167 24.92 -10.26 -30.56
C THR A 167 23.47 -10.48 -31.03
N SER A 168 23.26 -10.95 -32.28
CA SER A 168 21.90 -11.12 -32.80
C SER A 168 21.30 -12.49 -32.43
N ILE A 169 20.12 -12.46 -31.83
CA ILE A 169 19.29 -13.66 -31.66
C ILE A 169 18.39 -13.78 -32.91
N PRO A 170 18.22 -15.01 -33.47
CA PRO A 170 17.28 -15.21 -34.56
C PRO A 170 15.87 -14.70 -34.19
N ARG A 171 15.23 -13.98 -35.11
CA ARG A 171 13.89 -13.42 -34.85
C ARG A 171 12.84 -14.47 -34.43
N GLN A 172 12.95 -15.68 -34.97
CA GLN A 172 12.06 -16.79 -34.63
C GLN A 172 12.28 -17.27 -33.19
N GLU A 173 13.53 -17.34 -32.74
CA GLU A 173 13.86 -17.70 -31.36
C GLU A 173 13.35 -16.64 -30.39
N LEU A 174 13.55 -15.36 -30.67
CA LEU A 174 13.04 -14.27 -29.86
C LEU A 174 11.51 -14.27 -29.79
N ALA A 175 10.83 -14.51 -30.90
CA ALA A 175 9.37 -14.61 -30.94
C ALA A 175 8.85 -15.80 -30.11
N TRP A 176 9.53 -16.93 -30.15
CA TRP A 176 9.21 -18.10 -29.34
C TRP A 176 9.42 -17.84 -27.84
N LEU A 177 10.54 -17.18 -27.46
CA LEU A 177 10.82 -16.76 -26.09
C LEU A 177 9.73 -15.81 -25.56
N ASP A 178 9.35 -14.81 -26.36
CA ASP A 178 8.28 -13.86 -26.01
C ASP A 178 6.92 -14.57 -25.85
N GLN A 179 6.56 -15.47 -26.75
CA GLN A 179 5.34 -16.25 -26.64
C GLN A 179 5.34 -17.13 -25.38
N THR A 180 6.47 -17.76 -25.06
CA THR A 180 6.62 -18.62 -23.88
C THR A 180 6.53 -17.79 -22.60
N MET A 181 7.18 -16.62 -22.56
CA MET A 181 7.11 -15.69 -21.45
C MET A 181 5.68 -15.22 -21.20
N ARG A 182 4.95 -14.81 -22.26
CA ARG A 182 3.53 -14.41 -22.14
C ARG A 182 2.63 -15.55 -21.64
N ALA A 183 2.86 -16.76 -22.12
CA ALA A 183 2.12 -17.93 -21.65
C ALA A 183 2.37 -18.24 -20.18
N LEU A 184 3.61 -18.09 -19.70
CA LEU A 184 3.96 -18.20 -18.27
C LEU A 184 3.31 -17.08 -17.49
N GLY A 185 3.35 -15.83 -17.96
CA GLY A 185 2.71 -14.68 -17.34
C GLY A 185 1.21 -14.89 -17.13
N GLY A 186 0.51 -15.40 -18.13
CA GLY A 186 -0.91 -15.74 -18.01
C GLY A 186 -1.23 -16.84 -16.99
N GLN A 187 -0.26 -17.73 -16.71
CA GLN A 187 -0.41 -18.76 -15.68
C GLN A 187 -0.10 -18.23 -14.28
N LEU A 188 0.88 -17.31 -14.15
CA LEU A 188 1.36 -16.74 -12.89
C LEU A 188 0.58 -15.51 -12.43
N ASN A 189 -0.16 -14.86 -13.34
CA ASN A 189 -1.03 -13.73 -12.98
C ASN A 189 -2.33 -14.22 -12.30
N LYS A 190 -2.14 -14.86 -11.16
CA LYS A 190 -3.20 -15.43 -10.29
C LYS A 190 -2.79 -15.30 -8.85
N ALA A 191 -3.78 -15.40 -7.97
CA ALA A 191 -3.52 -15.46 -6.53
C ALA A 191 -2.53 -16.60 -6.19
N PRO A 192 -1.61 -16.38 -5.27
CA PRO A 192 -1.42 -15.13 -4.51
C PRO A 192 -0.47 -14.13 -5.20
N TRP A 193 0.22 -14.50 -6.28
CA TRP A 193 1.36 -13.74 -6.79
C TRP A 193 0.99 -12.62 -7.75
N TYR A 194 -0.11 -12.75 -8.50
CA TYR A 194 -0.52 -11.77 -9.52
C TYR A 194 0.67 -11.24 -10.34
N ALA A 195 1.54 -12.16 -10.74
CA ALA A 195 2.81 -11.85 -11.38
C ALA A 195 2.62 -11.24 -12.76
N THR A 196 3.32 -10.14 -13.04
CA THR A 196 3.30 -9.44 -14.32
C THR A 196 4.69 -9.43 -14.95
N PRO A 197 4.82 -9.53 -16.30
CA PRO A 197 6.11 -9.38 -16.95
C PRO A 197 6.79 -8.07 -16.56
N VAL A 198 8.09 -8.13 -16.34
CA VAL A 198 8.92 -6.96 -16.01
C VAL A 198 9.24 -6.22 -17.32
N ASP A 199 9.11 -4.88 -17.33
CA ASP A 199 9.56 -4.08 -18.46
C ASP A 199 11.09 -4.06 -18.60
N VAL A 200 11.57 -3.69 -19.78
CA VAL A 200 13.00 -3.68 -20.08
C VAL A 200 13.78 -2.65 -19.27
N GLU A 201 13.14 -1.56 -18.88
CA GLU A 201 13.75 -0.49 -18.08
C GLU A 201 14.03 -0.99 -16.67
N THR A 202 13.07 -1.67 -16.05
CA THR A 202 13.26 -2.32 -14.74
C THR A 202 14.33 -3.41 -14.79
N LEU A 203 14.40 -4.21 -15.87
CA LEU A 203 15.47 -5.21 -16.06
C LEU A 203 16.84 -4.54 -16.23
N ALA A 204 16.91 -3.45 -16.98
CA ALA A 204 18.14 -2.68 -17.15
C ALA A 204 18.59 -2.05 -15.83
N TRP A 205 17.65 -1.49 -15.07
CA TRP A 205 17.90 -0.99 -13.72
C TRP A 205 18.42 -2.09 -12.80
N MET A 206 17.75 -3.25 -12.78
CA MET A 206 18.12 -4.38 -11.92
C MET A 206 19.53 -4.90 -12.26
N LEU A 207 19.91 -4.97 -13.54
CA LEU A 207 21.25 -5.37 -13.95
C LEU A 207 22.29 -4.28 -13.66
N GLY A 208 21.97 -3.03 -13.99
CA GLY A 208 22.85 -1.89 -13.78
C GLY A 208 23.23 -1.69 -12.32
N ARG A 209 22.26 -1.76 -11.41
CA ARG A 209 22.52 -1.64 -9.97
C ARG A 209 23.38 -2.77 -9.40
N GLU A 210 23.33 -3.98 -9.98
CA GLU A 210 24.22 -5.07 -9.56
C GLU A 210 25.69 -4.76 -9.87
N CYS A 211 25.91 -4.01 -10.96
CA CYS A 211 27.26 -3.60 -11.39
C CYS A 211 27.74 -2.31 -10.69
N PHE A 212 26.83 -1.49 -10.22
CA PHE A 212 27.09 -0.16 -9.62
C PHE A 212 26.42 0.00 -8.26
N ARG A 213 26.51 -1.00 -7.40
CA ARG A 213 25.89 -0.98 -6.06
C ARG A 213 26.04 0.38 -5.40
N ALA A 214 25.00 0.84 -4.69
CA ALA A 214 24.85 2.15 -4.06
C ALA A 214 24.83 3.37 -5.01
N SER A 215 24.80 3.21 -6.34
CA SER A 215 24.54 4.30 -7.26
C SER A 215 23.19 4.13 -7.94
N ASP A 216 22.43 5.21 -8.07
CA ASP A 216 21.21 5.23 -8.87
C ASP A 216 21.59 5.10 -10.35
N ALA A 217 21.38 3.92 -10.94
CA ALA A 217 21.58 3.73 -12.36
C ALA A 217 20.56 4.60 -13.12
N ALA A 218 21.04 5.39 -14.08
CA ALA A 218 20.14 6.20 -14.90
C ALA A 218 19.16 5.31 -15.66
N PRO A 219 17.87 5.66 -15.74
CA PRO A 219 16.89 4.91 -16.50
C PRO A 219 17.31 4.80 -17.98
N ILE A 220 17.10 3.64 -18.55
CA ILE A 220 17.41 3.35 -19.97
C ILE A 220 16.11 2.99 -20.66
N GLU A 221 15.76 3.71 -21.71
CA GLU A 221 14.57 3.47 -22.50
C GLU A 221 14.80 2.45 -23.61
N GLY A 222 13.84 1.56 -23.82
CA GLY A 222 13.76 0.62 -24.94
C GLY A 222 14.65 -0.62 -24.82
N THR A 223 14.58 -1.51 -25.82
CA THR A 223 15.34 -2.77 -25.85
C THR A 223 16.85 -2.53 -25.79
N VAL A 224 17.51 -3.18 -24.83
CA VAL A 224 18.92 -2.97 -24.55
C VAL A 224 19.74 -4.12 -25.13
N SER A 225 20.63 -3.80 -26.06
CA SER A 225 21.54 -4.78 -26.71
C SER A 225 22.88 -4.16 -27.02
N GLY A 226 23.88 -4.97 -27.29
CA GLY A 226 25.19 -4.55 -27.79
C GLY A 226 25.88 -3.49 -26.94
N ALA A 227 26.11 -2.31 -27.49
CA ALA A 227 26.85 -1.22 -26.84
C ALA A 227 26.10 -0.67 -25.60
N HIS A 228 24.76 -0.70 -25.57
CA HIS A 228 23.97 -0.27 -24.42
C HIS A 228 24.11 -1.24 -23.27
N LEU A 229 24.08 -2.55 -23.51
CA LEU A 229 24.38 -3.57 -22.51
C LEU A 229 25.80 -3.43 -21.94
N ALA A 230 26.79 -3.19 -22.82
CA ALA A 230 28.14 -2.93 -22.38
C ALA A 230 28.27 -1.68 -21.51
N ARG A 231 27.41 -0.66 -21.70
CA ARG A 231 27.34 0.52 -20.81
C ARG A 231 26.74 0.20 -19.47
N LEU A 232 25.66 -0.60 -19.42
CA LEU A 232 25.02 -1.05 -18.17
C LEU A 232 25.99 -1.83 -17.27
N MET A 233 26.87 -2.62 -17.90
CA MET A 233 27.85 -3.44 -17.20
C MET A 233 29.22 -2.75 -17.08
N ARG A 234 29.30 -1.46 -17.40
CA ARG A 234 30.55 -0.70 -17.40
C ARG A 234 30.90 -0.26 -15.99
N GLY A 235 31.46 -1.16 -15.23
CA GLY A 235 32.00 -0.91 -13.89
C GLY A 235 33.22 -1.77 -13.67
N ARG A 236 33.95 -1.47 -12.63
CA ARG A 236 35.03 -2.32 -12.14
C ARG A 236 34.64 -2.82 -10.76
N MET A 237 34.53 -4.11 -10.61
CA MET A 237 34.39 -4.77 -9.32
C MET A 237 35.70 -5.47 -8.97
N VAL A 238 36.14 -5.30 -7.73
CA VAL A 238 37.32 -5.97 -7.18
C VAL A 238 36.86 -6.77 -5.97
N PRO A 239 36.92 -8.11 -6.03
CA PRO A 239 36.59 -8.95 -4.89
C PRO A 239 37.73 -8.98 -3.88
N TYR A 240 37.38 -8.87 -2.60
CA TYR A 240 38.21 -9.13 -1.45
C TYR A 240 37.72 -10.39 -0.76
N ARG A 241 38.35 -10.77 0.31
CA ARG A 241 38.01 -11.99 1.02
C ARG A 241 36.58 -12.00 1.59
N ASP A 242 36.13 -10.87 2.10
CA ASP A 242 34.90 -10.69 2.87
C ASP A 242 33.92 -9.69 2.25
N HIS A 243 34.33 -8.97 1.22
CA HIS A 243 33.53 -7.99 0.53
C HIS A 243 33.95 -7.79 -0.92
N GLN A 244 33.24 -6.96 -1.63
CA GLN A 244 33.56 -6.47 -2.97
C GLN A 244 33.61 -4.96 -2.96
N ARG A 245 34.48 -4.38 -3.76
CA ARG A 245 34.56 -2.95 -3.98
C ARG A 245 34.21 -2.63 -5.41
N PHE A 246 33.23 -1.74 -5.57
CA PHE A 246 32.83 -1.24 -6.86
C PHE A 246 33.47 0.11 -7.13
N TYR A 247 33.85 0.33 -8.35
CA TYR A 247 34.50 1.56 -8.81
C TYR A 247 33.67 2.18 -9.92
N ASP A 248 33.53 3.49 -9.86
CA ASP A 248 32.89 4.28 -10.91
C ASP A 248 33.75 4.38 -12.17
N ALA A 249 33.26 5.08 -13.18
CA ALA A 249 33.96 5.31 -14.44
C ALA A 249 35.22 6.17 -14.28
N ALA A 250 35.35 6.95 -13.19
CA ALA A 250 36.51 7.75 -12.84
C ALA A 250 37.56 6.95 -12.06
N GLY A 251 37.24 5.71 -11.68
CA GLY A 251 38.12 4.83 -10.93
C GLY A 251 38.13 5.12 -9.42
N GLN A 252 37.11 5.82 -8.91
CA GLN A 252 36.93 6.01 -7.48
C GLN A 252 36.02 4.92 -6.93
N ALA A 253 36.26 4.47 -5.69
CA ALA A 253 35.38 3.53 -5.02
C ALA A 253 34.01 4.19 -4.80
N SER A 254 32.96 3.62 -5.38
CA SER A 254 31.59 4.14 -5.31
C SER A 254 30.72 3.38 -4.32
N ALA A 255 31.02 2.10 -4.08
CA ALA A 255 30.27 1.26 -3.16
C ALA A 255 31.08 0.05 -2.68
N TYR A 256 30.65 -0.49 -1.56
CA TYR A 256 31.11 -1.74 -0.99
C TYR A 256 29.94 -2.68 -0.82
N SER A 257 30.12 -3.97 -1.10
CA SER A 257 29.09 -4.99 -0.95
C SER A 257 29.65 -6.27 -0.37
N ALA A 258 28.91 -6.91 0.51
CA ALA A 258 29.23 -8.23 1.03
C ALA A 258 28.14 -9.23 0.62
N GLN A 259 28.56 -10.38 0.13
CA GLN A 259 27.69 -11.52 -0.12
C GLN A 259 27.73 -12.44 1.10
N LEU A 260 26.54 -12.72 1.61
CA LEU A 260 26.32 -13.59 2.75
C LEU A 260 25.58 -14.85 2.30
N ILE A 261 25.94 -15.97 2.92
CA ILE A 261 25.29 -17.25 2.68
C ILE A 261 24.58 -17.67 3.95
N ILE A 262 23.47 -18.35 3.81
CA ILE A 262 22.82 -19.04 4.91
C ILE A 262 23.50 -20.39 5.00
N SER A 263 24.22 -20.65 6.10
CA SER A 263 24.92 -21.92 6.29
C SER A 263 24.05 -22.96 6.99
N GLN A 264 23.10 -22.52 7.84
CA GLN A 264 22.24 -23.45 8.59
C GLN A 264 20.90 -22.81 8.90
N PHE A 265 19.84 -23.60 8.80
CA PHE A 265 18.51 -23.35 9.37
C PHE A 265 18.33 -24.27 10.57
N SER A 266 17.90 -23.76 11.73
CA SER A 266 17.40 -24.61 12.80
C SER A 266 16.07 -25.26 12.40
N ALA A 267 15.67 -26.31 13.09
CA ALA A 267 14.37 -26.94 12.84
C ALA A 267 13.21 -25.96 13.04
N ASP A 268 13.30 -25.12 14.07
CA ASP A 268 12.29 -24.12 14.40
C ASP A 268 12.26 -22.96 13.40
N ALA A 269 13.38 -22.63 12.75
CA ALA A 269 13.47 -21.56 11.77
C ALA A 269 12.68 -21.81 10.48
N LEU A 270 12.29 -23.05 10.23
CA LEU A 270 11.47 -23.45 9.08
C LEU A 270 10.03 -23.77 9.47
N ASP A 271 9.64 -23.54 10.73
CA ASP A 271 8.24 -23.63 11.15
C ASP A 271 7.44 -22.48 10.52
N THR A 272 6.43 -22.82 9.75
CA THR A 272 5.63 -21.88 8.97
C THR A 272 4.75 -20.99 9.84
N ASN A 273 4.53 -21.34 11.11
CA ASN A 273 3.59 -20.62 11.97
C ASN A 273 4.17 -19.36 12.62
N ASP A 274 5.47 -19.33 12.94
CA ASP A 274 6.07 -18.20 13.68
C ASP A 274 7.40 -17.71 13.09
N THR A 275 8.30 -18.60 12.70
CA THR A 275 9.68 -18.27 12.33
C THR A 275 10.01 -18.53 10.86
N GLY A 276 9.15 -19.27 10.16
CA GLY A 276 9.35 -19.66 8.75
C GLY A 276 9.40 -18.48 7.77
N GLN A 277 8.94 -17.31 8.18
CA GLN A 277 8.88 -16.10 7.34
C GLN A 277 10.24 -15.37 7.24
N TRP A 278 11.32 -16.11 7.14
CA TRP A 278 12.69 -15.56 7.22
C TRP A 278 13.05 -14.52 6.17
N LEU A 279 12.34 -14.43 5.04
CA LEU A 279 12.56 -13.38 4.05
C LEU A 279 11.85 -12.07 4.39
N THR A 280 10.90 -12.07 5.32
CA THR A 280 10.29 -10.83 5.80
C THR A 280 11.21 -10.07 6.74
N LEU A 281 12.17 -10.75 7.37
CA LEU A 281 13.18 -10.14 8.24
C LEU A 281 14.01 -9.08 7.53
N LEU A 282 14.22 -9.20 6.21
CA LEU A 282 14.95 -8.22 5.41
C LEU A 282 14.43 -6.79 5.54
N SER A 283 13.18 -6.63 5.95
CA SER A 283 12.49 -5.33 6.05
C SER A 283 12.53 -4.69 7.44
N GLY A 284 13.11 -5.35 8.41
CA GLY A 284 13.12 -4.88 9.82
C GLY A 284 14.50 -4.78 10.44
N ILE A 285 15.55 -4.91 9.64
CA ILE A 285 16.94 -4.86 10.16
C ILE A 285 17.37 -3.41 10.29
N SER A 286 17.86 -3.06 11.46
CA SER A 286 18.41 -1.73 11.72
C SER A 286 19.65 -1.82 12.61
N ARG A 287 20.48 -0.80 12.56
CA ARG A 287 21.68 -0.66 13.38
C ARG A 287 21.84 0.77 13.91
N PRO A 288 22.59 0.96 14.98
CA PRO A 288 23.01 2.31 15.37
C PRO A 288 23.91 2.92 14.27
N ALA A 289 23.77 4.21 14.03
CA ALA A 289 24.75 4.95 13.23
C ALA A 289 26.12 4.91 13.93
N LEU A 290 27.21 4.90 13.17
CA LEU A 290 28.58 4.81 13.74
C LEU A 290 28.93 6.00 14.63
N ASP A 291 28.30 7.15 14.39
CA ASP A 291 28.43 8.36 15.21
C ASP A 291 27.48 8.39 16.42
N GLY A 292 26.62 7.39 16.57
CA GLY A 292 25.63 7.29 17.64
C GLY A 292 24.45 8.27 17.53
N SER A 293 24.29 8.97 16.40
CA SER A 293 23.28 10.03 16.24
C SER A 293 21.86 9.50 16.03
N ALA A 294 21.70 8.33 15.42
CA ALA A 294 20.41 7.79 15.02
C ALA A 294 20.45 6.26 14.83
N THR A 295 19.29 5.67 14.58
CA THR A 295 19.16 4.31 14.04
C THR A 295 19.08 4.40 12.52
N VAL A 296 19.81 3.52 11.84
CA VAL A 296 19.87 3.41 10.37
C VAL A 296 19.28 2.08 9.95
N ASP A 297 18.37 2.11 8.98
CA ASP A 297 17.81 0.90 8.41
C ASP A 297 18.80 0.23 7.47
N VAL A 298 18.92 -1.10 7.59
CA VAL A 298 19.79 -1.92 6.75
C VAL A 298 18.96 -2.58 5.66
N HIS A 299 19.21 -2.19 4.43
CA HIS A 299 18.49 -2.72 3.25
C HIS A 299 19.23 -3.94 2.68
N ALA A 300 19.15 -5.06 3.38
CA ALA A 300 19.68 -6.31 2.89
C ALA A 300 18.80 -6.87 1.74
N GLU A 301 19.42 -7.39 0.69
CA GLU A 301 18.77 -7.98 -0.47
C GLU A 301 18.90 -9.50 -0.44
N ALA A 302 17.99 -10.19 -1.14
CA ALA A 302 18.06 -11.64 -1.27
C ALA A 302 18.02 -12.06 -2.74
N SER A 303 18.83 -13.07 -3.04
CA SER A 303 18.85 -13.77 -4.31
C SER A 303 18.77 -15.26 -4.03
N ILE A 304 17.66 -15.90 -4.44
CA ILE A 304 17.41 -17.29 -4.13
C ILE A 304 17.16 -18.04 -5.42
N ARG A 305 18.13 -18.85 -5.81
CA ARG A 305 17.92 -19.83 -6.88
C ARG A 305 17.22 -21.04 -6.31
N PHE A 306 16.27 -21.61 -7.06
CA PHE A 306 15.61 -22.83 -6.60
C PHE A 306 15.12 -23.68 -7.76
N GLU A 307 14.96 -24.98 -7.48
CA GLU A 307 14.38 -25.95 -8.38
C GLU A 307 13.61 -27.02 -7.61
N PHE A 308 12.51 -27.51 -8.18
CA PHE A 308 11.85 -28.68 -7.63
C PHE A 308 12.63 -29.94 -7.97
N MET A 309 12.93 -30.73 -6.97
CA MET A 309 13.63 -31.99 -7.18
C MET A 309 12.74 -33.02 -7.91
N SER A 310 13.34 -33.74 -8.86
CA SER A 310 12.66 -34.91 -9.43
C SER A 310 12.40 -35.95 -8.35
N GLN A 311 11.32 -36.71 -8.47
CA GLN A 311 10.97 -37.75 -7.50
C GLN A 311 12.12 -38.75 -7.29
N LYS A 312 12.86 -39.06 -8.34
CA LYS A 312 14.06 -39.96 -8.27
C LYS A 312 15.17 -39.33 -7.43
N ALA A 313 15.43 -38.02 -7.61
CA ALA A 313 16.45 -37.29 -6.86
C ALA A 313 16.04 -37.17 -5.38
N ALA A 314 14.79 -36.79 -5.12
CA ALA A 314 14.24 -36.71 -3.77
C ALA A 314 14.37 -38.02 -2.99
N ARG A 315 13.98 -39.16 -3.58
CA ARG A 315 14.15 -40.49 -2.98
C ARG A 315 15.62 -40.82 -2.65
N LYS A 316 16.54 -40.40 -3.54
CA LYS A 316 17.98 -40.66 -3.32
C LYS A 316 18.50 -39.84 -2.13
N VAL A 317 18.02 -38.61 -1.95
CA VAL A 317 18.39 -37.76 -0.80
C VAL A 317 17.87 -38.36 0.48
N VAL A 318 16.56 -38.63 0.57
CA VAL A 318 15.95 -39.24 1.77
C VAL A 318 16.61 -40.56 2.16
N LYS A 319 16.88 -41.40 1.17
CA LYS A 319 17.60 -42.67 1.42
C LYS A 319 19.01 -42.43 2.01
N ARG A 320 19.77 -41.50 1.45
CA ARG A 320 21.12 -41.19 1.97
C ARG A 320 21.08 -40.64 3.40
N THR A 321 20.13 -39.74 3.70
CA THR A 321 19.94 -39.21 5.04
C THR A 321 19.59 -40.29 6.04
N LYS A 322 18.71 -41.22 5.65
CA LYS A 322 18.32 -42.37 6.44
C LYS A 322 19.48 -43.33 6.69
N ASP A 323 20.26 -43.64 5.64
CA ASP A 323 21.45 -44.50 5.74
C ASP A 323 22.50 -43.85 6.67
N SER A 324 22.72 -42.52 6.60
CA SER A 324 23.63 -41.78 7.47
C SER A 324 23.15 -41.77 8.94
N ALA A 325 21.85 -41.54 9.18
CA ALA A 325 21.27 -41.60 10.52
C ALA A 325 21.40 -43.00 11.14
N ALA A 326 21.16 -44.05 10.34
CA ALA A 326 21.33 -45.42 10.76
C ALA A 326 22.80 -45.78 11.09
N GLU A 327 23.76 -45.20 10.37
CA GLU A 327 25.20 -45.35 10.62
C GLU A 327 25.62 -44.66 11.91
N GLN A 328 25.18 -43.38 12.12
CA GLN A 328 25.39 -42.65 13.36
C GLN A 328 24.82 -43.42 14.58
N ARG A 329 23.64 -44.02 14.42
CA ARG A 329 23.04 -44.84 15.47
C ARG A 329 23.86 -46.09 15.78
N ARG A 330 24.42 -46.74 14.76
CA ARG A 330 25.31 -47.91 14.95
C ARG A 330 26.61 -47.51 15.65
N GLU A 331 27.15 -46.34 15.34
CA GLU A 331 28.35 -45.80 15.99
C GLU A 331 28.07 -45.42 17.45
N ALA A 332 26.95 -44.72 17.72
CA ALA A 332 26.51 -44.38 19.06
C ALA A 332 26.28 -45.66 19.94
N ALA A 333 25.67 -46.68 19.35
CA ALA A 333 25.46 -47.95 20.05
C ALA A 333 26.75 -48.76 20.33
N LYS A 334 27.84 -48.44 19.63
CA LYS A 334 29.18 -49.03 19.87
C LYS A 334 29.97 -48.26 20.92
N SER A 335 29.68 -47.00 21.15
CA SER A 335 30.26 -46.24 22.23
C SER A 335 29.45 -46.49 23.50
N ASP A 336 30.12 -46.69 24.65
CA ASP A 336 29.53 -46.95 25.98
C ASP A 336 28.55 -45.84 26.50
N ALA A 337 28.05 -45.02 25.62
CA ALA A 337 27.29 -43.78 25.88
C ALA A 337 25.75 -43.95 25.84
N GLY A 338 25.22 -45.17 26.01
CA GLY A 338 23.77 -45.34 26.22
C GLY A 338 22.91 -45.28 24.96
N GLU A 339 21.58 -45.25 25.14
CA GLU A 339 20.58 -45.18 24.05
C GLU A 339 20.78 -43.96 23.16
N PRO A 340 20.49 -44.10 21.83
CA PRO A 340 20.54 -42.99 20.92
C PRO A 340 19.64 -41.85 21.43
N SER A 341 20.08 -40.60 21.28
CA SER A 341 19.30 -39.44 21.73
C SER A 341 17.87 -39.45 21.15
N ALA A 342 16.91 -38.97 21.90
CA ALA A 342 15.52 -38.88 21.46
C ALA A 342 15.39 -38.22 20.06
N ASP A 343 16.27 -37.27 19.76
CA ASP A 343 16.34 -36.56 18.48
C ASP A 343 16.64 -37.47 17.29
N VAL A 344 17.51 -38.48 17.46
CA VAL A 344 17.82 -39.45 16.39
C VAL A 344 16.63 -40.37 16.12
N GLN A 345 15.91 -40.79 17.16
CA GLN A 345 14.71 -41.62 17.00
C GLN A 345 13.56 -40.87 16.36
N TYR A 346 13.40 -39.59 16.72
CA TYR A 346 12.39 -38.71 16.16
C TYR A 346 12.65 -38.46 14.67
N SER A 347 13.90 -38.19 14.31
CA SER A 347 14.27 -37.94 12.91
C SER A 347 14.12 -39.17 12.01
N GLU A 348 14.32 -40.39 12.50
CA GLU A 348 14.05 -41.61 11.72
C GLU A 348 12.55 -41.79 11.42
N ALA A 349 11.68 -41.51 12.38
CA ALA A 349 10.24 -41.64 12.20
C ALA A 349 9.72 -40.59 11.19
N GLU A 350 10.15 -39.35 11.30
CA GLU A 350 9.82 -38.30 10.36
C GLU A 350 10.33 -38.59 8.95
N MET A 351 11.56 -39.11 8.81
CA MET A 351 12.10 -39.52 7.52
C MET A 351 11.30 -40.65 6.88
N ALA A 352 10.74 -41.56 7.65
CA ALA A 352 9.90 -42.64 7.13
C ALA A 352 8.55 -42.11 6.62
N VAL A 353 7.97 -41.14 7.33
CA VAL A 353 6.74 -40.46 6.89
C VAL A 353 7.02 -39.65 5.60
N LEU A 354 8.08 -38.88 5.58
CA LEU A 354 8.49 -38.09 4.42
C LEU A 354 8.76 -38.96 3.18
N GLU A 355 9.45 -40.12 3.37
CA GLU A 355 9.65 -41.11 2.31
C GLU A 355 8.32 -41.64 1.75
N GLY A 356 7.37 -41.93 2.64
CA GLY A 356 6.03 -42.37 2.28
C GLY A 356 5.27 -41.28 1.46
N ASP A 357 5.35 -40.03 1.85
CA ASP A 357 4.65 -38.94 1.18
C ASP A 357 5.31 -38.52 -0.14
N ILE A 358 6.62 -38.56 -0.26
CA ILE A 358 7.33 -38.41 -1.53
C ILE A 358 6.95 -39.56 -2.49
N ASN A 359 6.85 -40.78 -1.99
CA ASN A 359 6.46 -41.93 -2.82
C ASN A 359 5.04 -41.83 -3.34
N ARG A 360 4.12 -41.27 -2.54
CA ARG A 360 2.73 -41.00 -2.91
C ARG A 360 2.58 -39.71 -3.74
N GLY A 361 3.65 -38.95 -3.93
CA GLY A 361 3.62 -37.64 -4.63
C GLY A 361 2.92 -36.52 -3.88
N ARG A 362 2.74 -36.66 -2.56
CA ARG A 362 2.11 -35.66 -1.69
C ARG A 362 3.06 -34.51 -1.35
N VAL A 363 4.34 -34.84 -1.08
CA VAL A 363 5.38 -33.87 -0.75
C VAL A 363 6.40 -33.82 -1.90
N ARG A 364 6.84 -32.61 -2.21
CA ARG A 364 7.94 -32.32 -3.15
C ARG A 364 9.04 -31.59 -2.43
N LEU A 365 10.27 -32.03 -2.68
CA LEU A 365 11.45 -31.35 -2.19
C LEU A 365 11.86 -30.24 -3.17
N VAL A 366 12.32 -29.15 -2.59
CA VAL A 366 12.91 -28.00 -3.24
C VAL A 366 14.38 -27.92 -2.86
N LYS A 367 15.24 -27.84 -3.87
CA LYS A 367 16.66 -27.52 -3.69
C LYS A 367 16.84 -26.04 -3.97
N PHE A 368 17.47 -25.29 -3.05
CA PHE A 368 17.60 -23.86 -3.16
C PHE A 368 18.95 -23.33 -2.66
N TRP A 369 19.35 -22.18 -3.17
CA TRP A 369 20.62 -21.51 -2.88
C TRP A 369 20.33 -20.06 -2.44
N PRO A 370 20.23 -19.79 -1.15
CA PRO A 370 19.97 -18.46 -0.65
C PRO A 370 21.29 -17.67 -0.52
N THR A 371 21.32 -16.51 -1.12
CA THR A 371 22.40 -15.52 -0.96
C THR A 371 21.76 -14.21 -0.51
N LEU A 372 22.30 -13.60 0.55
CA LEU A 372 21.94 -12.27 0.97
C LEU A 372 23.06 -11.31 0.55
N SER A 373 22.70 -10.08 0.22
CA SER A 373 23.63 -9.04 -0.18
C SER A 373 23.42 -7.79 0.67
N VAL A 374 24.50 -7.24 1.19
CA VAL A 374 24.49 -5.95 1.90
C VAL A 374 25.40 -5.00 1.15
N SER A 375 24.98 -3.76 0.95
CA SER A 375 25.77 -2.76 0.24
C SER A 375 25.73 -1.42 0.95
N GLU A 376 26.87 -0.74 1.05
CA GLU A 376 27.04 0.56 1.70
C GLU A 376 28.07 1.41 0.95
N ASP A 377 28.07 2.71 1.22
CA ASP A 377 28.97 3.67 0.58
C ASP A 377 30.40 3.63 1.13
N ASN A 378 30.56 3.08 2.33
CA ASN A 378 31.88 2.93 2.96
C ASN A 378 32.02 1.58 3.67
N LEU A 379 33.26 1.21 3.97
CA LEU A 379 33.59 -0.12 4.50
C LEU A 379 33.17 -0.32 5.96
N ASP A 380 33.25 0.72 6.77
CA ASP A 380 32.94 0.60 8.22
C ASP A 380 31.40 0.44 8.39
N ASP A 381 30.61 1.17 7.63
CA ASP A 381 29.15 0.99 7.58
C ASP A 381 28.76 -0.38 7.02
N LEU A 382 29.47 -0.87 5.99
CA LEU A 382 29.23 -2.22 5.48
C LEU A 382 29.43 -3.28 6.56
N HIS A 383 30.52 -3.21 7.32
CA HIS A 383 30.78 -4.17 8.39
C HIS A 383 29.71 -4.12 9.48
N ALA A 384 29.31 -2.90 9.90
CA ALA A 384 28.25 -2.73 10.88
C ALA A 384 26.89 -3.27 10.39
N SER A 385 26.56 -3.06 9.11
CA SER A 385 25.33 -3.56 8.49
C SER A 385 25.35 -5.08 8.34
N VAL A 386 26.48 -5.67 7.99
CA VAL A 386 26.66 -7.13 7.92
C VAL A 386 26.48 -7.76 9.30
N ASP A 387 27.07 -7.18 10.33
CA ASP A 387 26.93 -7.68 11.70
C ASP A 387 25.46 -7.62 12.16
N ALA A 388 24.74 -6.55 11.81
CA ALA A 388 23.30 -6.42 12.12
C ALA A 388 22.44 -7.49 11.39
N VAL A 389 22.76 -7.81 10.14
CA VAL A 389 22.07 -8.88 9.42
C VAL A 389 22.33 -10.24 10.05
N ILE A 390 23.58 -10.55 10.37
CA ILE A 390 23.95 -11.81 11.03
C ILE A 390 23.24 -11.95 12.37
N GLU A 391 23.21 -10.89 13.16
CA GLU A 391 22.53 -10.88 14.47
C GLU A 391 21.03 -11.10 14.33
N ALA A 392 20.37 -10.37 13.42
CA ALA A 392 18.92 -10.49 13.20
C ALA A 392 18.50 -11.91 12.81
N TYR A 393 19.25 -12.54 11.92
CA TYR A 393 18.98 -13.93 11.51
C TYR A 393 19.32 -14.95 12.60
N SER A 394 20.38 -14.69 13.39
CA SER A 394 20.75 -15.54 14.53
C SER A 394 19.63 -15.63 15.57
N GLN A 395 18.90 -14.53 15.81
CA GLN A 395 17.80 -14.48 16.77
C GLN A 395 16.63 -15.41 16.42
N VAL A 396 16.47 -15.74 15.14
CA VAL A 396 15.43 -16.69 14.66
C VAL A 396 16.02 -18.07 14.33
N GLY A 397 17.23 -18.38 14.78
CA GLY A 397 17.85 -19.70 14.61
C GLY A 397 18.41 -19.95 13.20
N ILE A 398 18.70 -18.92 12.43
CA ILE A 398 19.33 -19.02 11.11
C ILE A 398 20.77 -18.54 11.19
N THR A 399 21.71 -19.40 10.80
CA THR A 399 23.12 -19.04 10.76
C THR A 399 23.47 -18.43 9.41
N VAL A 400 23.86 -17.17 9.41
CA VAL A 400 24.32 -16.43 8.24
C VAL A 400 25.82 -16.20 8.37
N GLU A 401 26.56 -16.45 7.31
CA GLU A 401 28.01 -16.28 7.25
C GLU A 401 28.43 -15.48 6.02
N VAL A 402 29.53 -14.76 6.13
CA VAL A 402 30.13 -14.08 4.96
C VAL A 402 30.67 -15.15 4.02
N ALA A 403 30.39 -15.06 2.72
CA ALA A 403 30.93 -15.94 1.68
C ALA A 403 32.44 -15.70 1.50
N ALA A 404 33.25 -16.05 2.51
CA ALA A 404 34.66 -15.77 2.55
C ALA A 404 35.40 -16.50 1.40
N ASP A 405 36.24 -15.76 0.66
CA ASP A 405 37.00 -16.22 -0.49
C ASP A 405 36.11 -16.58 -1.74
N GLU A 406 34.78 -16.52 -1.64
CA GLU A 406 33.82 -16.81 -2.74
C GLU A 406 32.92 -15.61 -3.07
N GLN A 407 33.32 -14.41 -2.70
CA GLN A 407 32.53 -13.19 -2.88
C GLN A 407 32.15 -12.92 -4.34
N ALA A 408 33.06 -13.16 -5.27
CA ALA A 408 32.82 -12.94 -6.69
C ALA A 408 31.81 -13.97 -7.27
N GLU A 409 31.95 -15.23 -6.93
CA GLU A 409 31.10 -16.32 -7.38
C GLU A 409 29.69 -16.19 -6.78
N ALA A 410 29.61 -15.84 -5.48
CA ALA A 410 28.35 -15.57 -4.81
C ALA A 410 27.63 -14.37 -5.45
N TRP A 411 28.34 -13.26 -5.72
CA TRP A 411 27.77 -12.09 -6.40
C TRP A 411 27.30 -12.44 -7.84
N MET A 412 28.11 -13.16 -8.63
CA MET A 412 27.69 -13.57 -9.96
C MET A 412 26.42 -14.44 -9.92
N SER A 413 26.26 -15.28 -8.91
CA SER A 413 25.02 -16.05 -8.71
C SER A 413 23.78 -15.20 -8.48
N THR A 414 23.94 -13.93 -8.06
CA THR A 414 22.84 -12.98 -7.89
C THR A 414 22.44 -12.29 -9.17
N LEU A 415 23.28 -12.32 -10.21
CA LEU A 415 23.02 -11.62 -11.47
C LEU A 415 21.78 -12.21 -12.19
N PRO A 416 20.90 -11.36 -12.72
CA PRO A 416 19.75 -11.81 -13.49
C PRO A 416 20.16 -12.66 -14.69
N GLY A 417 19.62 -13.88 -14.82
CA GLY A 417 19.90 -14.75 -15.95
C GLY A 417 21.24 -15.50 -15.91
N ASP A 418 22.04 -15.39 -14.86
CA ASP A 418 23.22 -16.25 -14.66
C ASP A 418 22.82 -17.58 -13.99
N HIS A 419 23.76 -18.50 -13.83
CA HIS A 419 23.58 -19.76 -13.14
C HIS A 419 24.12 -19.72 -11.69
N VAL A 420 23.82 -20.74 -10.91
CA VAL A 420 24.43 -20.93 -9.58
C VAL A 420 25.92 -21.22 -9.76
N ARG A 421 26.77 -20.45 -9.08
CA ARG A 421 28.22 -20.66 -9.11
C ARG A 421 28.76 -21.23 -7.82
N VAL A 422 27.99 -21.11 -6.72
CA VAL A 422 28.32 -21.65 -5.40
C VAL A 422 27.45 -22.89 -5.12
N GLU A 423 27.57 -23.91 -5.95
CA GLU A 423 26.67 -25.09 -5.90
C GLU A 423 26.72 -25.86 -4.58
N ALA A 424 27.83 -25.80 -3.86
CA ALA A 424 27.99 -26.49 -2.57
C ALA A 424 27.09 -25.90 -1.46
N MET A 425 26.63 -24.65 -1.61
CA MET A 425 25.87 -23.91 -0.60
C MET A 425 24.36 -24.05 -0.78
N HIS A 426 23.89 -25.25 -1.16
CA HIS A 426 22.46 -25.49 -1.32
C HIS A 426 21.84 -26.07 -0.06
N HIS A 427 20.56 -25.77 0.08
CA HIS A 427 19.66 -26.38 1.05
C HIS A 427 18.61 -27.23 0.36
N ILE A 428 18.04 -28.17 1.09
CA ILE A 428 16.90 -28.98 0.63
C ILE A 428 15.85 -28.94 1.73
N SER A 429 14.65 -28.51 1.37
CA SER A 429 13.47 -28.58 2.24
C SER A 429 12.27 -29.11 1.47
N ASP A 430 11.17 -29.37 2.15
CA ASP A 430 9.91 -29.54 1.45
C ASP A 430 9.39 -28.19 0.89
N ALA A 431 8.36 -28.27 0.06
CA ALA A 431 7.81 -27.08 -0.58
C ALA A 431 7.12 -26.14 0.43
N GLU A 432 6.55 -26.67 1.50
CA GLU A 432 5.87 -25.89 2.53
C GLU A 432 6.86 -25.02 3.30
N ALA A 433 7.95 -25.58 3.80
CA ALA A 433 9.00 -24.85 4.47
C ALA A 433 9.68 -23.81 3.54
N PHE A 434 9.90 -24.14 2.25
CA PHE A 434 10.48 -23.20 1.31
C PHE A 434 9.55 -22.01 1.01
N PHE A 435 8.30 -22.26 0.65
CA PHE A 435 7.34 -21.20 0.38
C PHE A 435 6.87 -20.49 1.65
N GLY A 436 6.98 -21.13 2.83
CA GLY A 436 6.83 -20.52 4.14
C GLY A 436 7.79 -19.36 4.42
N SER A 437 8.83 -19.17 3.60
CA SER A 437 9.67 -17.96 3.60
C SER A 437 8.90 -16.68 3.30
N TRP A 438 7.71 -16.78 2.71
CA TRP A 438 6.82 -15.66 2.40
C TRP A 438 7.48 -14.53 1.61
N PHE A 439 8.25 -14.88 0.58
CA PHE A 439 8.97 -13.88 -0.24
C PHE A 439 8.05 -12.83 -0.88
N TRP A 440 6.77 -13.13 -1.05
CA TRP A 440 5.75 -12.21 -1.57
C TRP A 440 4.98 -11.47 -0.49
N ALA A 441 5.31 -11.65 0.79
CA ALA A 441 4.67 -10.92 1.88
C ALA A 441 4.87 -9.42 1.72
N GLY A 442 3.85 -8.67 2.09
CA GLY A 442 3.88 -7.21 2.04
C GLY A 442 2.86 -6.58 2.98
N SER A 443 2.89 -5.27 3.04
CA SER A 443 2.01 -4.45 3.88
C SER A 443 1.04 -3.66 3.00
N VAL A 444 0.32 -4.35 2.09
CA VAL A 444 -0.62 -3.70 1.17
C VAL A 444 -1.87 -3.30 1.92
N VAL A 445 -2.13 -2.01 1.99
CA VAL A 445 -3.31 -1.41 2.63
C VAL A 445 -3.84 -0.30 1.74
N GLY A 446 -5.17 -0.13 1.73
CA GLY A 446 -5.86 0.92 1.00
C GLY A 446 -6.29 0.51 -0.41
N ASP A 447 -6.65 1.51 -1.21
CA ASP A 447 -7.15 1.32 -2.57
C ASP A 447 -6.02 1.01 -3.58
N GLU A 448 -6.36 0.33 -4.68
CA GLU A 448 -5.40 0.08 -5.76
C GLU A 448 -4.99 1.36 -6.51
N ASP A 449 -5.89 2.33 -6.58
CA ASP A 449 -5.70 3.62 -7.24
C ASP A 449 -6.19 4.74 -6.31
N GLY A 450 -5.68 5.94 -6.50
CA GLY A 450 -6.11 7.11 -5.77
C GLY A 450 -4.97 7.87 -5.10
N PRO A 451 -5.32 8.97 -4.42
CA PRO A 451 -4.37 9.80 -3.70
C PRO A 451 -3.68 9.06 -2.56
N ALA A 452 -2.40 9.37 -2.35
CA ALA A 452 -1.64 8.87 -1.22
C ALA A 452 -2.07 9.58 0.08
N ILE A 453 -2.45 8.84 1.10
CA ILE A 453 -2.76 9.39 2.44
C ILE A 453 -1.64 9.15 3.45
N GLY A 454 -0.71 8.28 3.13
CA GLY A 454 0.40 7.90 4.00
C GLY A 454 1.19 6.74 3.40
N TYR A 455 1.94 6.08 4.24
CA TYR A 455 2.67 4.86 3.88
C TYR A 455 2.68 3.88 5.05
N THR A 456 2.86 2.60 4.72
CA THR A 456 3.00 1.55 5.72
C THR A 456 4.42 1.51 6.28
N THR A 457 4.54 1.20 7.58
CA THR A 457 5.83 1.04 8.27
C THR A 457 6.14 -0.42 8.62
N GLY A 458 5.41 -1.35 8.00
CA GLY A 458 5.54 -2.78 8.27
C GLY A 458 6.65 -3.46 7.45
N THR A 459 6.40 -4.71 7.07
CA THR A 459 7.35 -5.57 6.32
C THR A 459 7.82 -4.94 5.02
N THR A 460 6.98 -4.10 4.39
CA THR A 460 7.34 -3.30 3.22
C THR A 460 6.74 -1.91 3.37
N ALA A 461 7.53 -0.86 3.14
CA ALA A 461 6.99 0.47 2.99
C ALA A 461 6.24 0.52 1.66
N GLN A 462 4.96 0.87 1.71
CA GLN A 462 4.11 1.05 0.55
C GLN A 462 3.23 2.27 0.72
N ILE A 463 2.95 2.96 -0.36
CA ILE A 463 2.01 4.08 -0.34
C ILE A 463 0.61 3.55 -0.01
N VAL A 464 0.02 4.09 1.02
CA VAL A 464 -1.39 3.87 1.35
C VAL A 464 -2.23 4.84 0.53
N ARG A 465 -3.03 4.31 -0.37
CA ARG A 465 -3.93 5.08 -1.23
C ARG A 465 -5.34 5.07 -0.66
N CYS A 466 -6.02 6.19 -0.78
CA CYS A 466 -7.43 6.29 -0.45
C CYS A 466 -8.13 7.17 -1.50
N HIS A 467 -9.01 6.57 -2.28
CA HIS A 467 -9.78 7.28 -3.29
C HIS A 467 -11.13 7.72 -2.72
N PRO A 468 -11.25 8.96 -2.24
CA PRO A 468 -12.39 9.34 -1.40
C PRO A 468 -13.75 9.32 -2.11
N THR A 469 -13.76 9.22 -3.45
CA THR A 469 -14.98 9.29 -4.25
C THR A 469 -15.22 8.06 -5.14
N GLN A 470 -14.38 7.03 -5.07
CA GLN A 470 -14.45 5.91 -6.01
C GLN A 470 -15.41 4.80 -5.58
N ALA A 471 -15.54 4.53 -4.29
CA ALA A 471 -16.35 3.42 -3.78
C ALA A 471 -17.80 3.43 -4.29
N PRO A 472 -18.53 4.57 -4.32
CA PRO A 472 -19.88 4.62 -4.86
C PRO A 472 -19.95 4.24 -6.34
N LEU A 473 -18.91 4.53 -7.12
CA LEU A 473 -18.87 4.19 -8.56
C LEU A 473 -18.73 2.68 -8.79
N LYS A 474 -18.06 2.00 -7.86
CA LYS A 474 -17.93 0.52 -7.86
C LYS A 474 -19.18 -0.17 -7.29
N GLY A 475 -20.12 0.61 -6.80
CA GLY A 475 -21.35 0.09 -6.18
C GLY A 475 -21.16 -0.28 -4.70
N ASP A 476 -20.08 0.17 -4.07
CA ASP A 476 -19.78 -0.04 -2.67
C ASP A 476 -20.19 1.16 -1.82
N THR A 477 -20.29 0.94 -0.53
CA THR A 477 -20.50 1.99 0.46
C THR A 477 -19.20 2.80 0.63
N SER A 478 -19.33 4.08 0.97
CA SER A 478 -18.18 4.98 0.95
C SER A 478 -18.17 5.93 2.13
N THR A 479 -18.13 5.39 3.32
CA THR A 479 -17.88 6.18 4.53
C THR A 479 -16.44 5.97 4.97
N ILE A 480 -15.71 7.07 5.07
CA ILE A 480 -14.35 7.13 5.61
C ILE A 480 -14.45 7.70 7.02
N ALA A 481 -14.03 6.95 8.02
CA ALA A 481 -13.97 7.39 9.40
C ALA A 481 -12.51 7.58 9.83
N VAL A 482 -12.16 8.79 10.25
CA VAL A 482 -10.83 9.14 10.76
C VAL A 482 -10.88 9.20 12.29
N LEU A 483 -10.34 8.20 12.95
CA LEU A 483 -10.40 8.06 14.40
C LEU A 483 -9.05 8.39 15.05
N GLY A 484 -9.07 9.03 16.20
CA GLY A 484 -7.85 9.31 16.95
C GLY A 484 -8.00 10.46 17.95
N ARG A 485 -7.03 10.56 18.85
CA ARG A 485 -7.02 11.61 19.89
C ARG A 485 -6.84 12.99 19.28
N SER A 486 -7.20 14.04 20.04
CA SER A 486 -6.96 15.44 19.63
C SER A 486 -5.50 15.70 19.33
N GLY A 487 -5.22 16.56 18.34
CA GLY A 487 -3.85 16.95 17.93
C GLY A 487 -3.07 15.89 17.13
N ARG A 488 -3.72 14.82 16.64
CA ARG A 488 -3.08 13.73 15.88
C ARG A 488 -3.29 13.81 14.36
N GLY A 489 -3.70 14.97 13.85
CA GLY A 489 -3.80 15.20 12.41
C GLY A 489 -5.10 14.78 11.73
N LYS A 490 -6.17 14.38 12.48
CA LYS A 490 -7.45 13.97 11.88
C LYS A 490 -8.02 15.01 10.93
N THR A 491 -8.15 16.24 11.42
CA THR A 491 -8.68 17.36 10.61
C THR A 491 -7.79 17.66 9.40
N THR A 492 -6.47 17.52 9.54
CA THR A 492 -5.51 17.67 8.43
C THR A 492 -5.76 16.60 7.37
N LEU A 493 -6.01 15.35 7.76
CA LEU A 493 -6.33 14.28 6.82
C LEU A 493 -7.67 14.55 6.11
N LEU A 494 -8.70 15.01 6.82
CA LEU A 494 -9.97 15.40 6.18
C LEU A 494 -9.79 16.56 5.17
N GLN A 495 -8.96 17.54 5.50
CA GLN A 495 -8.63 18.63 4.55
C GLN A 495 -7.90 18.09 3.32
N LEU A 496 -6.97 17.15 3.51
CA LEU A 496 -6.25 16.49 2.43
C LEU A 496 -7.21 15.74 1.49
N LEU A 497 -8.13 14.94 2.05
CA LEU A 497 -9.15 14.24 1.27
C LEU A 497 -10.08 15.21 0.51
N ALA A 498 -10.40 16.35 1.11
CA ALA A 498 -11.19 17.40 0.46
C ALA A 498 -10.45 18.03 -0.74
N LEU A 499 -9.15 18.30 -0.61
CA LEU A 499 -8.31 18.79 -1.70
C LEU A 499 -8.15 17.73 -2.81
N ASP A 500 -7.92 16.47 -2.43
CA ASP A 500 -7.83 15.36 -3.38
C ASP A 500 -9.13 15.21 -4.20
N ALA A 501 -10.29 15.26 -3.56
CA ALA A 501 -11.57 15.21 -4.24
C ALA A 501 -11.83 16.43 -5.13
N ALA A 502 -11.43 17.63 -4.69
CA ALA A 502 -11.55 18.85 -5.48
C ALA A 502 -10.66 18.82 -6.73
N ALA A 503 -9.45 18.25 -6.63
CA ALA A 503 -8.55 18.05 -7.76
C ALA A 503 -9.14 17.12 -8.85
N GLU A 504 -10.08 16.24 -8.47
CA GLU A 504 -10.88 15.43 -9.39
C GLU A 504 -12.18 16.09 -9.88
N ARG A 505 -12.36 17.37 -9.61
CA ARG A 505 -13.58 18.14 -9.93
C ARG A 505 -14.84 17.63 -9.21
N SER A 506 -14.68 17.00 -8.05
CA SER A 506 -15.82 16.61 -7.22
C SER A 506 -16.46 17.84 -6.56
N TRP A 507 -17.74 17.73 -6.22
CA TRP A 507 -18.40 18.68 -5.32
C TRP A 507 -18.12 18.26 -3.87
N VAL A 508 -17.52 19.18 -3.10
CA VAL A 508 -17.01 18.89 -1.76
C VAL A 508 -17.58 19.88 -0.72
N PRO A 509 -18.78 19.65 -0.19
CA PRO A 509 -19.27 20.41 0.96
C PRO A 509 -18.52 19.99 2.24
N VAL A 510 -17.96 20.97 2.93
CA VAL A 510 -17.21 20.81 4.19
C VAL A 510 -17.90 21.60 5.29
N PHE A 511 -18.26 20.94 6.38
CA PHE A 511 -18.91 21.56 7.54
C PHE A 511 -17.89 22.01 8.56
N ASP A 512 -17.73 23.32 8.76
CA ASP A 512 -16.82 23.88 9.76
C ASP A 512 -17.61 24.47 10.95
N LEU A 513 -18.04 23.60 11.86
CA LEU A 513 -18.82 23.99 13.04
C LEU A 513 -18.01 24.76 14.09
N LYS A 514 -16.68 24.56 14.12
CA LYS A 514 -15.78 25.25 15.04
C LYS A 514 -15.22 26.56 14.49
N GLY A 515 -15.28 26.73 13.17
CA GLY A 515 -14.72 27.88 12.47
C GLY A 515 -13.20 27.91 12.43
N ASP A 516 -12.53 26.76 12.56
CA ASP A 516 -11.07 26.64 12.64
C ASP A 516 -10.38 26.19 11.35
N LEU A 517 -11.14 25.74 10.35
CA LEU A 517 -10.58 25.26 9.09
C LEU A 517 -10.06 26.39 8.16
N ASN A 518 -10.38 27.63 8.44
CA ASN A 518 -10.00 28.78 7.61
C ASN A 518 -9.56 29.99 8.44
N ASN A 519 -8.92 29.76 9.59
CA ASN A 519 -8.50 30.80 10.52
C ASN A 519 -7.28 31.63 10.09
N SER A 520 -6.59 31.22 9.01
CA SER A 520 -5.38 31.88 8.50
C SER A 520 -5.43 32.00 6.98
N GLU A 521 -4.58 32.85 6.41
CA GLU A 521 -4.38 32.92 4.94
C GLU A 521 -3.98 31.54 4.32
N GLY A 522 -3.50 30.60 5.14
CA GLY A 522 -3.18 29.24 4.76
C GLY A 522 -4.27 28.19 5.07
N GLY A 523 -5.52 28.59 5.38
CA GLY A 523 -6.62 27.66 5.61
C GLY A 523 -7.03 26.88 4.35
N LEU A 524 -8.00 25.96 4.49
CA LEU A 524 -8.42 25.05 3.42
C LEU A 524 -8.72 25.75 2.10
N VAL A 525 -9.45 26.86 2.13
CA VAL A 525 -9.80 27.63 0.91
C VAL A 525 -8.58 28.30 0.31
N GLY A 526 -7.69 28.86 1.13
CA GLY A 526 -6.43 29.46 0.67
C GLY A 526 -5.49 28.43 0.06
N ALA A 527 -5.38 27.25 0.68
CA ALA A 527 -4.61 26.13 0.14
C ALA A 527 -5.16 25.67 -1.22
N ALA A 528 -6.48 25.51 -1.35
CA ALA A 528 -7.11 25.17 -2.62
C ALA A 528 -6.81 26.19 -3.71
N HIS A 529 -6.99 27.49 -3.43
CA HIS A 529 -6.72 28.55 -4.40
C HIS A 529 -5.24 28.59 -4.82
N SER A 530 -4.31 28.37 -3.89
CA SER A 530 -2.86 28.35 -4.23
C SER A 530 -2.49 27.21 -5.19
N MET A 531 -3.31 26.17 -5.25
CA MET A 531 -3.18 25.02 -6.16
C MET A 531 -4.04 25.16 -7.43
N GLY A 532 -4.74 26.27 -7.60
CA GLY A 532 -5.65 26.47 -8.73
C GLY A 532 -6.95 25.67 -8.64
N LEU A 533 -7.29 25.14 -7.46
CA LEU A 533 -8.52 24.41 -7.24
C LEU A 533 -9.68 25.35 -6.92
N GLU A 534 -10.86 25.01 -7.43
CA GLU A 534 -12.09 25.75 -7.12
C GLU A 534 -12.47 25.53 -5.65
N ALA A 535 -12.55 26.64 -4.90
CA ALA A 535 -12.97 26.63 -3.51
C ALA A 535 -13.67 27.93 -3.14
N ARG A 536 -14.63 27.85 -2.25
CA ARG A 536 -15.30 29.02 -1.69
C ARG A 536 -15.64 28.82 -0.23
N ARG A 537 -15.55 29.89 0.51
CA ARG A 537 -16.04 29.98 1.87
C ARG A 537 -17.45 30.57 1.86
N VAL A 538 -18.37 29.91 2.52
CA VAL A 538 -19.69 30.42 2.86
C VAL A 538 -19.71 30.72 4.34
N ASP A 539 -19.63 31.99 4.69
CA ASP A 539 -19.76 32.42 6.08
C ASP A 539 -21.24 32.40 6.45
N MET A 540 -21.60 31.40 7.23
CA MET A 540 -22.97 31.15 7.69
C MET A 540 -23.37 32.10 8.83
N SER A 541 -22.72 33.27 8.95
CA SER A 541 -23.02 34.27 9.96
C SER A 541 -23.86 35.46 9.38
N ALA A 542 -23.51 36.63 9.72
CA ALA A 542 -24.24 37.87 9.47
C ALA A 542 -24.49 38.25 8.00
N THR A 543 -23.67 37.78 7.05
CA THR A 543 -23.65 38.24 5.68
C THR A 543 -24.67 37.55 4.78
N TYR A 544 -25.14 36.38 5.18
CA TYR A 544 -25.94 35.47 4.33
C TYR A 544 -27.31 35.17 4.97
N ALA A 545 -28.12 36.18 5.10
CA ALA A 545 -29.51 36.05 5.58
C ALA A 545 -30.31 35.08 4.66
N GLY A 546 -31.12 34.21 5.27
CA GLY A 546 -31.95 33.25 4.56
C GLY A 546 -31.21 32.11 3.86
N THR A 547 -29.91 31.94 4.12
CA THR A 547 -29.12 30.85 3.50
C THR A 547 -29.56 29.44 3.93
N CYS A 548 -30.02 29.31 5.17
CA CYS A 548 -30.54 28.06 5.73
C CYS A 548 -32.07 27.99 5.72
N ASP A 549 -32.72 28.87 4.97
CA ASP A 549 -34.17 28.85 4.81
C ASP A 549 -34.60 27.73 3.86
N LEU A 550 -35.11 26.64 4.42
CA LEU A 550 -35.54 25.48 3.64
C LEU A 550 -36.75 25.77 2.74
N LEU A 551 -37.56 26.77 3.10
CA LEU A 551 -38.67 27.20 2.27
C LEU A 551 -38.20 27.86 0.96
N ALA A 552 -37.06 28.53 1.01
CA ALA A 552 -36.44 29.21 -0.12
C ALA A 552 -35.52 28.29 -0.94
N THR A 553 -34.91 27.27 -0.33
CA THR A 553 -33.80 26.49 -0.94
C THR A 553 -34.23 25.12 -1.45
N MET A 554 -35.36 24.59 -1.01
CA MET A 554 -35.85 23.26 -1.40
C MET A 554 -36.92 23.30 -2.50
N ASP A 555 -37.06 22.20 -3.21
CA ASP A 555 -38.19 22.00 -4.14
C ASP A 555 -39.52 22.02 -3.39
N ALA A 556 -40.61 22.27 -4.14
CA ALA A 556 -41.95 22.45 -3.57
C ALA A 556 -42.40 21.26 -2.71
N ASP A 557 -42.13 20.04 -3.19
CA ASP A 557 -42.57 18.82 -2.53
C ASP A 557 -41.86 18.58 -1.21
N ASP A 558 -40.56 18.88 -1.15
CA ASP A 558 -39.73 18.71 0.04
C ASP A 558 -39.85 19.92 1.00
N ALA A 559 -40.07 21.12 0.48
CA ALA A 559 -40.11 22.35 1.27
C ALA A 559 -41.21 22.32 2.35
N LEU A 560 -42.39 21.76 2.05
CA LEU A 560 -43.51 21.70 2.98
C LEU A 560 -43.12 20.99 4.29
N ILE A 561 -42.51 19.83 4.16
CA ILE A 561 -42.19 18.97 5.32
C ILE A 561 -40.96 19.52 6.05
N HIS A 562 -39.92 19.81 5.30
CA HIS A 562 -38.62 20.19 5.88
C HIS A 562 -38.61 21.59 6.47
N ALA A 563 -39.22 22.60 5.76
CA ALA A 563 -39.32 23.94 6.30
C ALA A 563 -40.26 23.99 7.53
N HIS A 564 -41.40 23.29 7.47
CA HIS A 564 -42.27 23.18 8.63
C HIS A 564 -41.53 22.65 9.86
N SER A 565 -40.82 21.53 9.71
CA SER A 565 -40.05 20.92 10.78
C SER A 565 -38.92 21.83 11.29
N GLN A 566 -38.27 22.60 10.42
CA GLN A 566 -37.24 23.55 10.80
C GLN A 566 -37.82 24.71 11.63
N LEU A 567 -38.92 25.29 11.14
CA LEU A 567 -39.56 26.43 11.82
C LEU A 567 -40.18 26.04 13.15
N MET A 568 -40.67 24.82 13.28
CA MET A 568 -41.20 24.30 14.57
C MET A 568 -40.14 24.23 15.68
N LEU A 569 -38.84 24.17 15.34
CA LEU A 569 -37.76 24.28 16.35
C LEU A 569 -37.65 25.69 16.92
N LEU A 570 -38.05 26.71 16.20
CA LEU A 570 -37.99 28.12 16.59
C LEU A 570 -39.22 28.55 17.42
N ILE A 571 -40.28 27.76 17.42
CA ILE A 571 -41.52 28.08 18.11
C ILE A 571 -41.43 27.63 19.58
N SER A 572 -41.89 28.49 20.48
CA SER A 572 -41.97 28.20 21.94
C SER A 572 -42.90 27.02 22.21
N ASP A 573 -42.62 26.27 23.28
CA ASP A 573 -43.44 25.11 23.68
C ASP A 573 -44.90 25.47 23.94
N ALA A 574 -45.12 26.68 24.45
CA ALA A 574 -46.46 27.19 24.71
C ALA A 574 -47.32 27.37 23.44
N LEU A 575 -46.71 27.68 22.30
CA LEU A 575 -47.40 27.91 21.04
C LEU A 575 -47.33 26.73 20.07
N ARG A 576 -46.43 25.77 20.31
CA ARG A 576 -46.05 24.70 19.38
C ARG A 576 -47.23 23.89 18.85
N LEU A 577 -48.14 23.47 19.74
CA LEU A 577 -49.29 22.65 19.34
C LEU A 577 -50.26 23.43 18.42
N ALA A 578 -50.50 24.70 18.71
CA ALA A 578 -51.36 25.57 17.90
C ALA A 578 -50.67 26.05 16.60
N ALA A 579 -49.34 26.20 16.63
CA ALA A 579 -48.57 26.64 15.50
C ALA A 579 -48.51 25.60 14.36
N HIS A 580 -48.55 24.29 14.71
CA HIS A 580 -48.43 23.21 13.72
C HIS A 580 -49.42 23.33 12.53
N PRO A 581 -50.74 23.35 12.71
CA PRO A 581 -51.69 23.44 11.60
C PRO A 581 -51.61 24.79 10.88
N VAL A 582 -51.28 25.85 11.58
CA VAL A 582 -51.18 27.21 11.02
C VAL A 582 -49.97 27.29 10.08
N LEU A 583 -48.80 26.86 10.52
CA LEU A 583 -47.62 26.82 9.69
C LEU A 583 -47.81 25.94 8.47
N MET A 584 -48.36 24.73 8.62
CA MET A 584 -48.65 23.84 7.50
C MET A 584 -49.52 24.51 6.42
N ARG A 585 -50.64 25.16 6.85
CA ARG A 585 -51.55 25.88 5.95
C ARG A 585 -50.82 27.00 5.20
N HIS A 586 -50.09 27.85 5.88
CA HIS A 586 -49.43 29.03 5.27
C HIS A 586 -48.25 28.60 4.36
N ILE A 587 -47.47 27.62 4.73
CA ILE A 587 -46.40 27.07 3.88
C ILE A 587 -47.01 26.48 2.62
N ALA A 588 -48.06 25.64 2.77
CA ALA A 588 -48.72 25.03 1.61
C ALA A 588 -49.31 26.12 0.66
N ALA A 589 -49.94 27.15 1.20
CA ALA A 589 -50.48 28.27 0.40
C ALA A 589 -49.37 29.00 -0.34
N LEU A 590 -48.24 29.30 0.33
CA LEU A 590 -47.10 29.96 -0.29
C LEU A 590 -46.44 29.15 -1.40
N ILE A 591 -46.38 27.81 -1.20
CA ILE A 591 -45.91 26.88 -2.25
C ILE A 591 -46.89 26.85 -3.45
N GLY A 592 -48.19 26.86 -3.18
CA GLY A 592 -49.22 26.81 -4.21
C GLY A 592 -49.32 28.04 -5.09
N ASP A 593 -48.92 29.22 -4.58
CA ASP A 593 -48.96 30.47 -5.34
C ASP A 593 -47.88 30.58 -6.42
N GLY A 594 -46.84 29.72 -6.43
CA GLY A 594 -45.80 29.67 -7.45
C GLY A 594 -44.87 30.91 -7.52
N GLU A 595 -44.95 31.77 -6.48
CA GLU A 595 -44.10 32.96 -6.36
C GLU A 595 -42.79 32.67 -5.61
N GLU A 596 -41.93 33.66 -5.49
CA GLU A 596 -40.73 33.57 -4.66
C GLU A 596 -41.07 33.17 -3.23
N ARG A 597 -40.40 32.17 -2.73
CA ARG A 597 -40.69 31.56 -1.42
C ARG A 597 -39.56 31.86 -0.45
N SER A 598 -39.92 32.35 0.72
CA SER A 598 -38.99 32.50 1.84
C SER A 598 -39.73 32.55 3.19
N THR A 599 -39.03 32.21 4.26
CA THR A 599 -39.58 32.39 5.61
C THR A 599 -39.87 33.85 5.92
N ALA A 600 -39.16 34.79 5.36
CA ALA A 600 -39.46 36.22 5.50
C ALA A 600 -40.81 36.58 4.88
N ILE A 601 -41.12 36.07 3.70
CA ILE A 601 -42.44 36.29 3.03
C ILE A 601 -43.54 35.57 3.82
N LEU A 602 -43.28 34.36 4.33
CA LEU A 602 -44.20 33.61 5.18
C LEU A 602 -44.57 34.39 6.42
N ILE A 603 -43.60 34.98 7.14
CA ILE A 603 -43.80 35.83 8.29
C ILE A 603 -44.70 37.00 7.98
N GLU A 604 -44.48 37.71 6.87
CA GLU A 604 -45.26 38.88 6.48
C GLU A 604 -46.71 38.50 6.15
N ARG A 605 -46.93 37.40 5.41
CA ARG A 605 -48.31 36.89 5.17
C ARG A 605 -49.05 36.51 6.46
N MET A 606 -48.36 35.81 7.37
CA MET A 606 -48.97 35.46 8.67
C MET A 606 -49.24 36.66 9.55
N ARG A 607 -48.48 37.73 9.46
CA ARG A 607 -48.77 38.99 10.18
C ARG A 607 -50.05 39.65 9.74
N GLN A 608 -50.42 39.47 8.47
CA GLN A 608 -51.62 40.07 7.85
C GLN A 608 -52.84 39.16 7.97
N ASP A 609 -52.71 37.94 8.52
CA ASP A 609 -53.82 37.00 8.68
C ASP A 609 -54.76 37.46 9.81
N GLU A 610 -56.03 37.16 9.69
CA GLU A 610 -57.07 37.39 10.71
C GLU A 610 -56.92 36.47 11.94
N ASP A 611 -56.28 35.32 11.74
CA ASP A 611 -56.00 34.31 12.80
C ASP A 611 -54.95 34.87 13.79
N GLU A 612 -55.37 35.01 15.04
CA GLU A 612 -54.50 35.50 16.12
C GLU A 612 -53.32 34.56 16.33
N THR A 613 -53.52 33.25 16.16
CA THR A 613 -52.44 32.28 16.27
C THR A 613 -51.39 32.48 15.17
N ALA A 614 -51.80 32.75 13.94
CA ALA A 614 -50.89 33.07 12.84
C ALA A 614 -50.02 34.30 13.15
N ARG A 615 -50.65 35.38 13.66
CA ARG A 615 -49.93 36.61 14.05
C ARG A 615 -48.93 36.36 15.19
N ARG A 616 -49.27 35.54 16.15
CA ARG A 616 -48.38 35.18 17.27
C ARG A 616 -47.20 34.36 16.80
N VAL A 617 -47.44 33.35 15.93
CA VAL A 617 -46.36 32.56 15.30
C VAL A 617 -45.44 33.48 14.49
N ALA A 618 -45.99 34.36 13.68
CA ALA A 618 -45.21 35.33 12.91
C ALA A 618 -44.36 36.23 13.81
N ALA A 619 -44.90 36.66 14.99
CA ALA A 619 -44.16 37.49 15.92
C ALA A 619 -42.99 36.74 16.57
N GLU A 620 -43.18 35.47 16.93
CA GLU A 620 -42.09 34.62 17.48
C GLU A 620 -40.99 34.42 16.42
N LEU A 621 -41.33 34.06 15.19
CA LEU A 621 -40.38 33.87 14.12
C LEU A 621 -39.64 35.14 13.76
N ALA A 622 -40.36 36.30 13.72
CA ALA A 622 -39.77 37.60 13.43
C ALA A 622 -38.74 38.06 14.46
N ALA A 623 -38.86 37.63 15.70
CA ALA A 623 -37.89 37.96 16.76
C ALA A 623 -36.45 37.48 16.36
N PHE A 624 -36.33 36.44 15.60
CA PHE A 624 -35.03 35.90 15.12
C PHE A 624 -34.44 36.67 13.95
N GLN A 625 -35.17 37.61 13.32
CA GLN A 625 -34.63 38.41 12.24
C GLN A 625 -33.49 39.36 12.71
N GLY A 626 -33.51 39.74 13.96
CA GLY A 626 -32.47 40.58 14.59
C GLY A 626 -31.28 39.78 15.13
N ASP A 627 -31.43 38.47 15.26
CA ASP A 627 -30.36 37.57 15.73
C ASP A 627 -29.43 37.14 14.62
N ALA A 628 -28.12 37.16 14.88
CA ALA A 628 -27.10 36.83 13.86
C ALA A 628 -27.23 35.41 13.31
N ILE A 629 -27.62 34.44 14.14
CA ILE A 629 -27.79 33.03 13.77
C ILE A 629 -29.21 32.83 13.20
N GLY A 630 -30.22 33.33 13.88
CA GLY A 630 -31.62 33.14 13.52
C GLY A 630 -31.99 33.69 12.17
N ARG A 631 -31.41 34.83 11.75
CA ARG A 631 -31.63 35.41 10.43
C ARG A 631 -31.16 34.59 9.26
N MET A 632 -30.30 33.59 9.47
CA MET A 632 -29.93 32.62 8.44
C MET A 632 -31.14 31.79 7.98
N ILE A 633 -32.13 31.62 8.86
CA ILE A 633 -33.39 30.92 8.57
C ILE A 633 -34.47 31.93 8.17
N VAL A 634 -34.66 33.00 8.95
CA VAL A 634 -35.81 33.89 8.84
C VAL A 634 -35.50 35.24 8.14
N GLY A 635 -34.27 35.46 7.72
CA GLY A 635 -33.84 36.65 6.99
C GLY A 635 -34.25 36.63 5.50
N ALA A 636 -34.31 37.82 4.91
CA ALA A 636 -34.55 37.90 3.44
C ALA A 636 -33.35 37.32 2.69
N ARG A 637 -33.62 36.46 1.73
CA ARG A 637 -32.59 35.78 0.93
C ARG A 637 -31.77 36.77 0.10
N GLN A 638 -30.47 36.70 0.19
CA GLN A 638 -29.56 37.37 -0.73
C GLN A 638 -29.21 36.38 -1.86
N VAL A 639 -29.30 36.86 -3.11
CA VAL A 639 -29.11 36.02 -4.32
C VAL A 639 -27.69 35.51 -4.43
N GLY A 640 -27.51 34.24 -4.78
CA GLY A 640 -26.23 33.66 -5.21
C GLY A 640 -25.37 32.96 -4.12
N THR A 641 -25.94 32.60 -3.01
CA THR A 641 -25.18 32.17 -1.84
C THR A 641 -24.82 30.68 -1.80
N LEU A 642 -25.72 29.79 -2.17
CA LEU A 642 -25.49 28.31 -2.12
C LEU A 642 -25.79 27.69 -3.47
N GLU A 643 -24.73 27.41 -4.22
CA GLU A 643 -24.81 26.63 -5.46
C GLU A 643 -23.95 25.37 -5.31
N ALA A 644 -24.48 24.24 -5.68
CA ALA A 644 -23.71 23.01 -5.77
C ALA A 644 -23.00 22.97 -7.13
N ARG A 645 -21.67 23.10 -7.10
CA ARG A 645 -20.79 23.04 -8.28
C ARG A 645 -19.46 22.37 -7.90
N PRO A 646 -18.66 21.90 -8.88
CA PRO A 646 -17.36 21.32 -8.60
C PRO A 646 -16.50 22.23 -7.71
N GLY A 647 -15.69 21.60 -6.84
CA GLY A 647 -14.81 22.29 -5.90
C GLY A 647 -15.31 22.26 -4.46
N ILE A 648 -14.54 22.88 -3.58
CA ILE A 648 -14.80 22.91 -2.14
C ILE A 648 -15.81 24.02 -1.81
N VAL A 649 -16.83 23.67 -1.04
CA VAL A 649 -17.77 24.61 -0.43
C VAL A 649 -17.61 24.52 1.08
N LEU A 650 -16.81 25.39 1.67
CA LEU A 650 -16.61 25.43 3.12
C LEU A 650 -17.75 26.19 3.77
N LEU A 651 -18.63 25.47 4.44
CA LEU A 651 -19.72 26.02 5.24
C LEU A 651 -19.18 26.34 6.64
N GLN A 652 -18.80 27.59 6.85
CA GLN A 652 -18.26 28.04 8.13
C GLN A 652 -19.38 28.62 8.99
N PHE A 653 -19.64 27.96 10.10
CA PHE A 653 -20.66 28.39 11.05
C PHE A 653 -20.06 29.34 12.10
N PRO A 654 -20.85 30.30 12.62
CA PRO A 654 -20.48 31.02 13.82
C PRO A 654 -20.47 30.03 15.01
N LYS A 655 -20.05 30.52 16.17
CA LYS A 655 -20.14 29.71 17.41
C LYS A 655 -21.59 29.26 17.65
N LEU A 656 -21.90 28.05 17.25
CA LEU A 656 -23.19 27.41 17.52
C LEU A 656 -23.20 26.86 18.95
N ASP A 657 -24.31 27.09 19.63
CA ASP A 657 -24.61 26.44 20.91
C ASP A 657 -25.44 25.18 20.62
N LEU A 658 -24.77 24.05 20.45
CA LEU A 658 -25.45 22.77 20.20
C LEU A 658 -25.77 22.06 21.50
N PRO A 659 -26.93 21.41 21.60
CA PRO A 659 -27.30 20.68 22.84
C PRO A 659 -26.33 19.51 23.05
N PRO A 660 -26.01 19.14 24.31
CA PRO A 660 -25.26 17.93 24.61
C PRO A 660 -25.99 16.68 24.10
N ALA A 661 -25.23 15.65 23.71
CA ALA A 661 -25.79 14.42 23.22
C ALA A 661 -26.78 13.79 24.24
N GLY A 662 -27.94 13.36 23.74
CA GLY A 662 -29.00 12.75 24.58
C GLY A 662 -29.90 13.72 25.35
N THR A 663 -29.68 15.04 25.22
CA THR A 663 -30.56 16.03 25.84
C THR A 663 -31.91 16.09 25.10
N PRO A 664 -33.05 15.87 25.76
CA PRO A 664 -34.38 15.99 25.14
C PRO A 664 -34.60 17.40 24.56
N ALA A 665 -35.27 17.50 23.40
CA ALA A 665 -35.55 18.80 22.76
C ALA A 665 -36.38 19.76 23.64
N SER A 666 -37.14 19.23 24.64
CA SER A 666 -37.87 20.01 25.64
C SER A 666 -36.96 20.79 26.59
N GLU A 667 -35.74 20.35 26.77
CA GLU A 667 -34.75 20.96 27.68
C GLU A 667 -33.81 21.93 26.97
N TRP A 668 -33.90 22.04 25.63
CA TRP A 668 -33.03 22.89 24.87
C TRP A 668 -33.30 24.36 25.11
N THR A 669 -32.24 25.12 25.27
CA THR A 669 -32.30 26.60 25.27
C THR A 669 -32.78 27.13 23.92
N VAL A 670 -33.23 28.37 23.88
CA VAL A 670 -33.60 29.01 22.59
C VAL A 670 -32.44 29.01 21.62
N MET A 671 -31.22 29.30 22.08
CA MET A 671 -30.02 29.32 21.22
C MET A 671 -29.66 27.93 20.69
N GLN A 672 -29.85 26.89 21.50
CA GLN A 672 -29.65 25.51 21.05
C GLN A 672 -30.66 25.11 19.98
N ARG A 673 -31.92 25.54 20.10
CA ARG A 673 -32.94 25.30 19.07
C ARG A 673 -32.63 26.02 17.77
N VAL A 674 -32.19 27.29 17.83
CA VAL A 674 -31.78 28.06 16.65
C VAL A 674 -30.56 27.42 15.99
N SER A 675 -29.55 27.04 16.77
CA SER A 675 -28.36 26.35 16.28
C SER A 675 -28.69 25.03 15.57
N ALA A 676 -29.58 24.22 16.19
CA ALA A 676 -30.04 22.96 15.59
C ALA A 676 -30.82 23.22 14.28
N ALA A 677 -31.68 24.24 14.24
CA ALA A 677 -32.45 24.59 13.05
C ALA A 677 -31.54 25.07 11.89
N VAL A 678 -30.46 25.78 12.18
CA VAL A 678 -29.45 26.19 11.16
C VAL A 678 -28.67 24.98 10.62
N VAL A 679 -28.18 24.11 11.51
CA VAL A 679 -27.52 22.88 11.11
C VAL A 679 -28.44 22.04 10.23
N ARG A 680 -29.69 21.85 10.63
CA ARG A 680 -30.70 21.16 9.83
C ARG A 680 -30.87 21.78 8.45
N GLY A 681 -30.89 23.12 8.32
CA GLY A 681 -30.99 23.80 7.06
C GLY A 681 -29.81 23.47 6.12
N ALA A 682 -28.60 23.53 6.63
CA ALA A 682 -27.40 23.20 5.88
C ALA A 682 -27.35 21.73 5.45
N LEU A 683 -27.70 20.80 6.35
CA LEU A 683 -27.78 19.37 6.06
C LEU A 683 -28.81 19.05 4.98
N SER A 684 -29.97 19.67 5.06
CA SER A 684 -31.03 19.52 4.07
C SER A 684 -30.61 20.05 2.70
N TRP A 685 -29.93 21.21 2.65
CA TRP A 685 -29.36 21.72 1.42
C TRP A 685 -28.39 20.74 0.76
N VAL A 686 -27.45 20.18 1.53
CA VAL A 686 -26.49 19.18 1.02
C VAL A 686 -27.24 17.95 0.47
N THR A 687 -28.22 17.43 1.22
CA THR A 687 -28.99 16.25 0.84
C THR A 687 -29.78 16.47 -0.44
N THR A 688 -30.47 17.61 -0.56
CA THR A 688 -31.27 17.97 -1.74
C THR A 688 -30.38 18.20 -2.95
N SER A 689 -29.28 18.95 -2.79
CA SER A 689 -28.30 19.14 -3.86
C SER A 689 -27.67 17.83 -4.34
N ALA A 690 -27.41 16.89 -3.42
CA ALA A 690 -26.87 15.58 -3.81
C ALA A 690 -27.86 14.74 -4.64
N LYS A 691 -29.16 14.94 -4.47
CA LYS A 691 -30.24 14.28 -5.22
C LYS A 691 -30.54 14.93 -6.58
N ASP A 692 -30.08 16.16 -6.81
CA ASP A 692 -30.34 16.91 -8.04
C ASP A 692 -29.87 16.11 -9.26
N PRO A 693 -30.74 15.82 -10.23
CA PRO A 693 -30.38 15.14 -11.47
C PRO A 693 -29.26 15.82 -12.27
N ALA A 694 -29.19 17.17 -12.22
CA ALA A 694 -28.15 17.93 -12.90
C ALA A 694 -26.75 17.68 -12.30
N LEU A 695 -26.68 17.31 -11.02
CA LEU A 695 -25.43 17.02 -10.31
C LEU A 695 -25.08 15.53 -10.26
N ARG A 696 -25.90 14.68 -10.87
CA ARG A 696 -25.65 13.21 -10.95
C ARG A 696 -24.29 12.85 -11.52
N PRO A 697 -23.79 13.51 -12.58
CA PRO A 697 -22.47 13.19 -13.14
C PRO A 697 -21.29 13.56 -12.22
N LEU A 698 -21.51 14.47 -11.27
CA LEU A 698 -20.46 14.90 -10.34
C LEU A 698 -20.26 13.86 -9.23
N ARG A 699 -18.99 13.55 -8.99
CA ARG A 699 -18.60 12.86 -7.76
C ARG A 699 -18.78 13.81 -6.59
N LYS A 700 -19.06 13.27 -5.42
CA LYS A 700 -19.38 14.08 -4.25
C LYS A 700 -18.63 13.52 -3.03
N LEU A 701 -18.04 14.41 -2.24
CA LEU A 701 -17.45 14.08 -0.94
C LEU A 701 -18.00 15.03 0.12
N VAL A 702 -18.84 14.53 1.00
CA VAL A 702 -19.34 15.30 2.15
C VAL A 702 -18.35 15.14 3.29
N VAL A 703 -17.77 16.24 3.76
CA VAL A 703 -16.77 16.22 4.84
C VAL A 703 -17.38 16.83 6.11
N VAL A 704 -17.39 16.02 7.17
CA VAL A 704 -17.99 16.40 8.46
C VAL A 704 -16.96 16.21 9.57
N PRO A 705 -16.12 17.20 9.83
CA PRO A 705 -15.22 17.20 10.97
C PRO A 705 -15.99 17.19 12.29
N GLU A 706 -15.42 16.55 13.32
CA GLU A 706 -16.03 16.45 14.65
C GLU A 706 -17.47 15.89 14.63
N ALA A 707 -17.64 14.76 13.94
CA ALA A 707 -18.96 14.15 13.71
C ALA A 707 -19.78 13.96 14.99
N HIS A 708 -19.14 13.84 16.16
CA HIS A 708 -19.82 13.75 17.45
C HIS A 708 -20.71 14.99 17.76
N LEU A 709 -20.39 16.16 17.20
CA LEU A 709 -21.25 17.34 17.35
C LEU A 709 -22.56 17.20 16.56
N PHE A 710 -22.53 16.50 15.42
CA PHE A 710 -23.74 16.18 14.66
C PHE A 710 -24.56 15.10 15.32
N THR A 711 -23.93 14.10 15.90
CA THR A 711 -24.65 13.01 16.59
C THR A 711 -25.30 13.46 17.90
N ALA A 712 -24.97 14.65 18.38
CA ALA A 712 -25.67 15.26 19.52
C ALA A 712 -27.15 15.57 19.22
N THR A 713 -27.51 15.76 17.95
CA THR A 713 -28.91 16.00 17.54
C THR A 713 -29.45 14.79 16.76
N GLN A 714 -30.75 14.53 16.88
CA GLN A 714 -31.40 13.44 16.14
C GLN A 714 -31.31 13.66 14.63
N GLU A 715 -31.43 14.90 14.19
CA GLU A 715 -31.35 15.28 12.79
C GLU A 715 -29.97 15.09 12.21
N GLY A 716 -28.94 15.50 12.94
CA GLY A 716 -27.55 15.32 12.54
C GLY A 716 -27.18 13.84 12.46
N ALA A 717 -27.63 13.05 13.43
CA ALA A 717 -27.46 11.61 13.41
C ALA A 717 -28.16 10.95 12.22
N ALA A 718 -29.42 11.33 11.96
CA ALA A 718 -30.18 10.82 10.81
C ALA A 718 -29.56 11.22 9.47
N PHE A 719 -28.97 12.42 9.38
CA PHE A 719 -28.24 12.87 8.20
C PHE A 719 -27.01 11.99 7.92
N LEU A 720 -26.18 11.75 8.95
CA LEU A 720 -25.00 10.92 8.79
C LEU A 720 -25.39 9.49 8.35
N ASP A 721 -26.38 8.89 9.00
CA ASP A 721 -26.92 7.59 8.64
C ASP A 721 -27.49 7.58 7.20
N GLN A 722 -28.25 8.59 6.84
CA GLN A 722 -28.84 8.69 5.51
C GLN A 722 -27.75 8.88 4.44
N THR A 723 -26.76 9.75 4.69
CA THR A 723 -25.68 10.02 3.75
C THR A 723 -24.83 8.76 3.58
N ALA A 724 -24.51 8.05 4.66
CA ALA A 724 -23.79 6.81 4.61
C ALA A 724 -24.55 5.74 3.79
N ARG A 725 -25.85 5.54 4.04
CA ARG A 725 -26.68 4.53 3.35
C ARG A 725 -27.02 4.88 1.89
N LEU A 726 -27.30 6.15 1.60
CA LEU A 726 -27.68 6.62 0.28
C LEU A 726 -26.50 7.05 -0.57
N GLY A 727 -25.32 7.12 -0.01
CA GLY A 727 -24.10 7.54 -0.70
C GLY A 727 -23.88 6.81 -2.02
N ARG A 728 -24.08 5.49 -2.02
CA ARG A 728 -24.04 4.64 -3.22
C ARG A 728 -25.01 5.09 -4.32
N ALA A 729 -26.26 5.36 -3.97
CA ALA A 729 -27.29 5.75 -4.95
C ALA A 729 -27.09 7.18 -5.47
N LEU A 730 -26.46 8.04 -4.68
CA LEU A 730 -26.25 9.45 -4.97
C LEU A 730 -24.86 9.75 -5.56
N GLY A 731 -23.97 8.74 -5.67
CA GLY A 731 -22.58 8.92 -6.04
C GLY A 731 -21.83 9.84 -5.04
N ALA A 732 -22.17 9.74 -3.76
CA ALA A 732 -21.64 10.57 -2.69
C ALA A 732 -20.89 9.73 -1.68
N SER A 733 -19.72 10.21 -1.25
CA SER A 733 -18.95 9.67 -0.13
C SER A 733 -19.08 10.56 1.09
N LEU A 734 -18.93 9.99 2.27
CA LEU A 734 -18.93 10.69 3.54
C LEU A 734 -17.58 10.51 4.22
N ALA A 735 -16.91 11.61 4.58
CA ALA A 735 -15.69 11.60 5.38
C ALA A 735 -15.96 12.28 6.74
N ILE A 736 -15.75 11.54 7.81
CA ILE A 736 -16.00 12.01 9.18
C ILE A 736 -14.77 11.82 10.05
N ASP A 737 -14.62 12.61 11.10
CA ASP A 737 -13.69 12.30 12.16
C ASP A 737 -14.38 12.24 13.53
N SER A 738 -13.76 11.50 14.45
CA SER A 738 -14.18 11.47 15.85
C SER A 738 -12.98 11.24 16.77
N GLN A 739 -13.09 11.82 17.96
CA GLN A 739 -12.15 11.57 19.07
C GLN A 739 -12.54 10.33 19.87
N ASP A 740 -13.81 9.97 19.81
CA ASP A 740 -14.38 8.83 20.50
C ASP A 740 -14.95 7.81 19.48
N PRO A 741 -14.29 6.66 19.32
CA PRO A 741 -14.79 5.59 18.44
C PRO A 741 -16.18 5.10 18.85
N THR A 742 -16.53 5.14 20.14
CA THR A 742 -17.81 4.62 20.64
C THR A 742 -18.98 5.44 20.14
N SER A 743 -18.81 6.75 19.97
CA SER A 743 -19.84 7.65 19.43
C SER A 743 -20.27 7.30 18.00
N ILE A 744 -19.39 6.63 17.25
CA ILE A 744 -19.67 6.12 15.91
C ILE A 744 -20.07 4.65 15.98
N ALA A 745 -19.42 3.84 16.84
CA ALA A 745 -19.64 2.40 16.96
C ALA A 745 -21.05 2.04 17.46
N GLU A 746 -21.66 2.88 18.29
CA GLU A 746 -23.03 2.69 18.78
C GLU A 746 -24.11 2.91 17.69
N ARG A 747 -23.69 3.27 16.45
CA ARG A 747 -24.60 3.53 15.35
C ARG A 747 -24.43 2.51 14.25
N ASP A 748 -25.25 1.46 14.30
CA ASP A 748 -25.23 0.35 13.34
C ASP A 748 -25.29 0.84 11.88
N GLY A 749 -26.05 1.92 11.62
CA GLY A 749 -26.18 2.47 10.26
C GLY A 749 -24.90 3.04 9.68
N ILE A 750 -24.02 3.64 10.48
CA ILE A 750 -22.73 4.19 10.05
C ILE A 750 -21.68 3.08 10.02
N MET A 751 -21.60 2.26 11.07
CA MET A 751 -20.58 1.21 11.19
C MET A 751 -20.65 0.19 10.05
N GLU A 752 -21.84 -0.21 9.64
CA GLU A 752 -22.02 -1.13 8.49
C GLU A 752 -21.58 -0.54 7.16
N GLN A 753 -21.39 0.77 7.07
CA GLN A 753 -21.04 1.50 5.87
C GLN A 753 -19.60 2.02 5.84
N ILE A 754 -18.83 1.82 6.93
CA ILE A 754 -17.42 2.21 6.96
C ILE A 754 -16.60 1.22 6.14
N VAL A 755 -15.93 1.73 5.13
CA VAL A 755 -15.01 0.95 4.27
C VAL A 755 -13.56 1.19 4.68
N THR A 756 -13.25 2.36 5.23
CA THR A 756 -11.89 2.76 5.61
C THR A 756 -11.90 3.47 6.97
N VAL A 757 -11.07 3.02 7.87
CA VAL A 757 -10.90 3.57 9.22
C VAL A 757 -9.52 4.17 9.39
#